data_0e15b6ed920a495d415ebb01aab8f76a
#
_entry.id   0e15b6ed920a495d415ebb01aab8f76a
#
_cell.length_a   1.000
_cell.length_b   1.000
_cell.length_c   1.000
_cell.angle_alpha   90.00
_cell.angle_beta   90.00
_cell.angle_gamma   90.00
#
_symmetry.space_group_name_H-M   'P 1'
#
loop_
_entity.id
_entity.type
_entity.pdbx_description
1 polymer ?
#
loop_
_entity_poly.entity_id
_entity_poly.type
_entity_poly.pdbx_seq_one_letter_code
_entity_poly.pdbx_strand_id
1 'polypeptide(L)'
;MRVPTYASYVNLLNASLKNKEQLDLYSFQATTGLKSPTYAGYGATAFNIVSLEASLNVTKNFMANNDLLNIEIKAMNTSMESIYELINDFKSSLTSFSGNDLDLITPDYTGGEITFGSDNVADYVGKTLTIDGVKYTFANDGNGNNIDISQAQNGEEVLNALKSKLENAPNPPEGFSEFTFEGNKVTFPLYTVNGSSSVLNVDGVTTGEPHTMNGDQAQAMAQLQQLAFSTMQAMVDCLNTSANGKYLFGGGVSNQAPINFPFRTLEEFQQYYNGTSIQYPTNGNANLSNWEFDAKQLGDLELSRKADDPSTGVIKATGGSFLTTAVTSGAETTGSLTFNADKNTVMASQYGAFNTLKAGDTLVIGGADAGTNAKFYIVESVSSDGKTLTLSEETPIEADATLTADQNVTFSTSLPVGSVVDMNGFNNNISPQVQVTGVSADGTELYVSVDDSRWPAVGETTTVAASSKWSLSSSSYYQGGTLSSERMISENQSVTMDITAADPAFEKLFRALGEIAQGNLVDDKDPRNEFDGLIDVDRAGNRVEEALDLLQDGIYNGGKTSSQQNGDLYTVMAKINSNYVVLNTTMESQTLVQKNLEDSVSSLKTTDRTEAAAMAIIAAGNLEASYAVLQQVMNVSLLNYLK
;
A
#
# COMPACT_ATOMS: atom_id res chain seq x y z
N MET A 1 -72.58 -64.32 33.58
CA MET A 1 -71.76 -63.34 34.34
C MET A 1 -70.23 -63.45 34.04
N ARG A 2 -69.76 -63.49 32.79
CA ARG A 2 -68.33 -63.64 32.46
C ARG A 2 -67.71 -62.40 31.82
N VAL A 3 -68.50 -61.50 31.27
CA VAL A 3 -68.01 -60.27 30.60
C VAL A 3 -67.52 -59.24 31.61
N PRO A 4 -68.13 -59.00 32.77
CA PRO A 4 -67.63 -57.97 33.71
C PRO A 4 -66.26 -58.32 34.27
N THR A 5 -65.91 -59.61 34.46
CA THR A 5 -64.64 -60.02 35.06
C THR A 5 -63.45 -59.78 34.11
N TYR A 6 -63.63 -60.05 32.82
CA TYR A 6 -62.62 -59.79 31.81
C TYR A 6 -62.38 -58.25 31.60
N ALA A 7 -63.48 -57.53 31.51
CA ALA A 7 -63.38 -56.03 31.40
C ALA A 7 -62.70 -55.41 32.63
N SER A 8 -63.04 -55.93 33.83
CA SER A 8 -62.38 -55.45 35.07
C SER A 8 -60.91 -55.80 35.11
N TYR A 9 -60.49 -56.99 34.62
CA TYR A 9 -59.08 -57.36 34.50
C TYR A 9 -58.33 -56.47 33.53
N VAL A 10 -58.88 -56.25 32.34
CA VAL A 10 -58.27 -55.35 31.34
C VAL A 10 -58.17 -53.93 31.88
N ASN A 11 -59.15 -53.40 32.57
CA ASN A 11 -59.10 -52.07 33.19
C ASN A 11 -58.06 -52.02 34.30
N LEU A 12 -57.90 -53.04 35.14
CA LEU A 12 -56.87 -53.10 36.17
C LEU A 12 -55.46 -53.24 35.56
N LEU A 13 -55.31 -54.02 34.50
CA LEU A 13 -54.05 -54.12 33.76
C LEU A 13 -53.68 -52.81 33.16
N ASN A 14 -54.59 -52.10 32.49
CA ASN A 14 -54.39 -50.80 31.93
C ASN A 14 -54.01 -49.74 33.02
N ALA A 15 -54.69 -49.84 34.20
CA ALA A 15 -54.35 -48.97 35.33
C ALA A 15 -52.93 -49.27 35.86
N SER A 16 -52.53 -50.55 35.95
CA SER A 16 -51.17 -50.93 36.36
C SER A 16 -50.11 -50.47 35.36
N LEU A 17 -50.37 -50.62 34.06
CA LEU A 17 -49.49 -50.15 33.02
C LEU A 17 -49.32 -48.61 33.10
N LYS A 18 -50.42 -47.87 33.30
CA LYS A 18 -50.40 -46.45 33.49
C LYS A 18 -49.58 -45.99 34.72
N ASN A 19 -49.75 -46.72 35.85
CA ASN A 19 -48.97 -46.46 37.07
C ASN A 19 -47.46 -46.71 36.82
N LYS A 20 -47.16 -47.77 36.05
CA LYS A 20 -45.78 -48.07 35.65
C LYS A 20 -45.17 -46.90 34.78
N GLU A 21 -45.92 -46.48 33.78
CA GLU A 21 -45.50 -45.35 32.96
C GLU A 21 -45.26 -44.07 33.78
N GLN A 22 -46.12 -43.81 34.77
CA GLN A 22 -45.93 -42.69 35.70
C GLN A 22 -44.69 -42.84 36.58
N LEU A 23 -44.47 -44.08 37.12
CA LEU A 23 -43.29 -44.39 37.90
C LEU A 23 -41.99 -44.18 37.07
N ASP A 24 -41.98 -44.74 35.86
CA ASP A 24 -40.85 -44.61 34.92
C ASP A 24 -40.58 -43.13 34.60
N LEU A 25 -41.65 -42.34 34.36
CA LEU A 25 -41.52 -40.90 34.08
C LEU A 25 -40.99 -40.11 35.31
N TYR A 26 -41.61 -40.32 36.51
CA TYR A 26 -41.17 -39.60 37.71
C TYR A 26 -39.78 -40.03 38.17
N SER A 27 -39.40 -41.28 37.97
CA SER A 27 -38.04 -41.76 38.22
C SER A 27 -37.01 -41.11 37.27
N PHE A 28 -37.37 -40.95 35.98
CA PHE A 28 -36.58 -40.21 35.00
C PHE A 28 -36.47 -38.75 35.44
N GLN A 29 -37.56 -38.11 35.80
CA GLN A 29 -37.59 -36.71 36.25
C GLN A 29 -36.73 -36.50 37.50
N ALA A 30 -36.84 -37.40 38.49
CA ALA A 30 -36.07 -37.32 39.72
C ALA A 30 -34.56 -37.49 39.50
N THR A 31 -34.18 -38.39 38.56
CA THR A 31 -32.76 -38.64 38.23
C THR A 31 -32.15 -37.56 37.35
N THR A 32 -32.86 -37.14 36.32
CA THR A 32 -32.33 -36.21 35.31
C THR A 32 -32.66 -34.73 35.59
N GLY A 33 -33.79 -34.47 36.30
CA GLY A 33 -34.35 -33.12 36.46
C GLY A 33 -35.10 -32.64 35.22
N LEU A 34 -35.28 -33.46 34.20
CA LEU A 34 -36.00 -33.10 32.96
C LEU A 34 -37.45 -33.55 33.04
N LYS A 35 -38.40 -32.77 32.53
CA LYS A 35 -39.84 -33.09 32.51
C LYS A 35 -40.15 -34.29 31.64
N SER A 36 -39.40 -34.52 30.54
CA SER A 36 -39.61 -35.62 29.62
C SER A 36 -38.33 -36.07 28.94
N PRO A 37 -38.16 -37.36 28.61
CA PRO A 37 -37.04 -37.86 27.81
C PRO A 37 -37.15 -37.55 26.32
N THR A 38 -38.32 -37.15 25.83
CA THR A 38 -38.58 -36.87 24.41
C THR A 38 -39.33 -35.56 24.24
N TYR A 39 -39.17 -34.92 23.08
CA TYR A 39 -39.89 -33.67 22.77
C TYR A 39 -41.41 -33.83 22.77
N ALA A 40 -41.94 -34.99 22.40
CA ALA A 40 -43.38 -35.28 22.44
C ALA A 40 -43.96 -35.12 23.84
N GLY A 41 -43.22 -35.41 24.89
CA GLY A 41 -43.65 -35.27 26.28
C GLY A 41 -43.75 -33.85 26.81
N TYR A 42 -43.22 -32.85 26.07
CA TYR A 42 -43.39 -31.41 26.39
C TYR A 42 -44.67 -30.83 25.81
N GLY A 43 -45.42 -31.58 24.99
CA GLY A 43 -46.70 -31.14 24.44
C GLY A 43 -46.63 -29.84 23.67
N ALA A 44 -47.47 -28.87 24.01
CA ALA A 44 -47.53 -27.57 23.33
C ALA A 44 -46.24 -26.73 23.44
N THR A 45 -45.38 -26.99 24.43
CA THR A 45 -44.12 -26.24 24.61
C THR A 45 -42.97 -26.84 23.82
N ALA A 46 -43.11 -28.02 23.22
CA ALA A 46 -42.07 -28.69 22.45
C ALA A 46 -41.54 -27.82 21.28
N PHE A 47 -42.43 -27.15 20.56
CA PHE A 47 -42.07 -26.25 19.47
C PHE A 47 -41.19 -25.09 19.95
N ASN A 48 -41.56 -24.44 21.07
CA ASN A 48 -40.81 -23.36 21.67
C ASN A 48 -39.42 -23.83 22.12
N ILE A 49 -39.32 -25.01 22.71
CA ILE A 49 -38.05 -25.61 23.14
C ILE A 49 -37.12 -25.79 21.92
N VAL A 50 -37.62 -26.43 20.85
CA VAL A 50 -36.83 -26.68 19.63
C VAL A 50 -36.40 -25.37 18.99
N SER A 51 -37.27 -24.37 18.94
CA SER A 51 -36.93 -23.04 18.39
C SER A 51 -35.86 -22.35 19.23
N LEU A 52 -35.98 -22.34 20.56
CA LEU A 52 -35.00 -21.75 21.47
C LEU A 52 -33.64 -22.46 21.39
N GLU A 53 -33.65 -23.78 21.29
CA GLU A 53 -32.42 -24.59 21.12
C GLU A 53 -31.75 -24.32 19.76
N ALA A 54 -32.54 -24.17 18.70
CA ALA A 54 -32.00 -23.76 17.39
C ALA A 54 -31.33 -22.40 17.47
N SER A 55 -32.00 -21.40 18.07
CA SER A 55 -31.42 -20.07 18.29
C SER A 55 -30.16 -20.12 19.18
N LEU A 56 -30.18 -20.93 20.23
CA LEU A 56 -29.03 -21.14 21.10
C LEU A 56 -27.83 -21.72 20.34
N ASN A 57 -28.05 -22.72 19.50
CA ASN A 57 -27.00 -23.32 18.68
C ASN A 57 -26.43 -22.31 17.66
N VAL A 58 -27.28 -21.52 17.01
CA VAL A 58 -26.83 -20.43 16.10
C VAL A 58 -25.97 -19.44 16.86
N THR A 59 -26.43 -18.97 18.04
CA THR A 59 -25.67 -18.05 18.88
C THR A 59 -24.30 -18.62 19.28
N LYS A 60 -24.26 -19.87 19.73
CA LYS A 60 -23.00 -20.56 20.08
C LYS A 60 -22.04 -20.70 18.91
N ASN A 61 -22.55 -20.96 17.71
CA ASN A 61 -21.73 -21.04 16.50
C ASN A 61 -21.11 -19.67 16.15
N PHE A 62 -21.90 -18.59 16.23
CA PHE A 62 -21.36 -17.24 16.05
C PHE A 62 -20.31 -16.92 17.12
N MET A 63 -20.57 -17.21 18.38
CA MET A 63 -19.62 -16.96 19.47
C MET A 63 -18.29 -17.68 19.23
N ALA A 64 -18.32 -18.95 18.84
CA ALA A 64 -17.11 -19.72 18.56
C ALA A 64 -16.31 -19.14 17.38
N ASN A 65 -16.99 -18.70 16.32
CA ASN A 65 -16.34 -18.03 15.20
C ASN A 65 -15.78 -16.64 15.60
N ASN A 66 -16.51 -15.91 16.44
CA ASN A 66 -16.11 -14.61 16.94
C ASN A 66 -14.90 -14.70 17.88
N ASP A 67 -14.77 -15.76 18.67
CA ASP A 67 -13.58 -16.03 19.48
C ASP A 67 -12.33 -16.18 18.60
N LEU A 68 -12.42 -16.90 17.49
CA LEU A 68 -11.32 -17.04 16.53
C LEU A 68 -10.99 -15.68 15.86
N LEU A 69 -12.01 -14.93 15.46
CA LEU A 69 -11.82 -13.61 14.88
C LEU A 69 -11.21 -12.61 15.88
N ASN A 70 -11.58 -12.70 17.14
CA ASN A 70 -11.01 -11.87 18.21
C ASN A 70 -9.51 -12.12 18.38
N ILE A 71 -9.06 -13.38 18.25
CA ILE A 71 -7.63 -13.72 18.26
C ILE A 71 -6.93 -13.08 17.05
N GLU A 72 -7.54 -13.17 15.85
CA GLU A 72 -6.99 -12.57 14.63
C GLU A 72 -6.85 -11.04 14.78
N ILE A 73 -7.91 -10.34 15.22
CA ILE A 73 -7.90 -8.88 15.39
C ILE A 73 -6.91 -8.44 16.48
N LYS A 74 -6.80 -9.16 17.58
CA LYS A 74 -5.81 -8.86 18.62
C LYS A 74 -4.38 -9.02 18.12
N ALA A 75 -4.11 -10.07 17.35
CA ALA A 75 -2.80 -10.26 16.74
C ALA A 75 -2.45 -9.14 15.74
N MET A 76 -3.43 -8.69 14.93
CA MET A 76 -3.25 -7.53 14.06
C MET A 76 -2.93 -6.26 14.86
N ASN A 77 -3.66 -6.01 15.94
CA ASN A 77 -3.43 -4.86 16.80
C ASN A 77 -2.02 -4.86 17.39
N THR A 78 -1.57 -6.01 17.93
CA THR A 78 -0.21 -6.14 18.46
C THR A 78 0.84 -5.90 17.38
N SER A 79 0.64 -6.42 16.16
CA SER A 79 1.54 -6.15 15.03
C SER A 79 1.59 -4.65 14.70
N MET A 80 0.45 -3.97 14.73
CA MET A 80 0.38 -2.53 14.45
C MET A 80 1.07 -1.70 15.53
N GLU A 81 0.87 -2.02 16.80
CA GLU A 81 1.56 -1.37 17.90
C GLU A 81 3.08 -1.53 17.76
N SER A 82 3.54 -2.74 17.44
CA SER A 82 4.97 -3.00 17.22
C SER A 82 5.53 -2.22 16.02
N ILE A 83 4.81 -2.17 14.89
CA ILE A 83 5.22 -1.37 13.72
C ILE A 83 5.29 0.11 14.11
N TYR A 84 4.29 0.63 14.81
CA TYR A 84 4.25 2.02 15.24
C TYR A 84 5.46 2.37 16.12
N GLU A 85 5.82 1.54 17.09
CA GLU A 85 7.00 1.72 17.94
C GLU A 85 8.30 1.69 17.13
N LEU A 86 8.48 0.65 16.30
CA LEU A 86 9.67 0.50 15.46
C LEU A 86 9.90 1.72 14.53
N ILE A 87 8.83 2.21 13.92
CA ILE A 87 8.92 3.33 12.99
C ILE A 87 9.19 4.65 13.72
N ASN A 88 8.59 4.88 14.90
CA ASN A 88 8.90 6.07 15.68
C ASN A 88 10.34 6.07 16.22
N ASP A 89 10.86 4.93 16.63
CA ASP A 89 12.25 4.80 17.06
C ASP A 89 13.22 5.08 15.90
N PHE A 90 12.91 4.53 14.72
CA PHE A 90 13.69 4.83 13.53
C PHE A 90 13.61 6.31 13.13
N LYS A 91 12.39 6.89 13.09
CA LYS A 91 12.18 8.32 12.78
C LYS A 91 12.94 9.22 13.76
N SER A 92 12.97 8.88 15.06
CA SER A 92 13.73 9.61 16.08
C SER A 92 15.23 9.56 15.79
N SER A 93 15.75 8.39 15.41
CA SER A 93 17.16 8.20 15.07
C SER A 93 17.52 8.98 13.79
N LEU A 94 16.64 8.94 12.76
CA LEU A 94 16.81 9.67 11.51
C LEU A 94 16.78 11.18 11.73
N THR A 95 15.85 11.68 12.56
CA THR A 95 15.78 13.10 12.91
C THR A 95 17.00 13.55 13.70
N SER A 96 17.51 12.69 14.60
CA SER A 96 18.72 12.99 15.36
C SER A 96 19.96 13.05 14.47
N PHE A 97 20.04 12.15 13.48
CA PHE A 97 21.11 12.17 12.49
C PHE A 97 21.03 13.42 11.62
N SER A 98 19.85 13.79 11.11
CA SER A 98 19.63 15.02 10.35
C SER A 98 20.08 16.27 11.11
N GLY A 99 19.68 16.40 12.38
CA GLY A 99 19.97 17.59 13.18
C GLY A 99 21.40 17.66 13.76
N ASN A 100 22.04 16.52 13.98
CA ASN A 100 23.37 16.51 14.64
C ASN A 100 24.52 16.26 13.66
N ASP A 101 24.31 15.43 12.67
CA ASP A 101 25.37 14.95 11.78
C ASP A 101 25.34 15.62 10.41
N LEU A 102 24.16 16.09 9.95
CA LEU A 102 24.02 16.82 8.69
C LEU A 102 24.04 18.35 8.87
N ASP A 103 23.38 18.89 9.91
CA ASP A 103 23.36 20.36 10.19
C ASP A 103 24.73 20.92 10.64
N LEU A 104 25.63 20.07 11.15
CA LEU A 104 27.00 20.50 11.50
C LEU A 104 27.88 20.74 10.28
N ILE A 105 27.40 20.40 9.11
CA ILE A 105 28.03 20.71 7.85
C ILE A 105 27.44 22.03 7.35
N THR A 106 27.84 23.12 7.97
CA THR A 106 27.81 24.39 7.24
C THR A 106 28.71 24.15 6.02
N PRO A 107 28.18 24.17 4.81
CA PRO A 107 29.05 24.11 3.64
C PRO A 107 30.02 25.24 3.76
N ASP A 108 31.34 24.98 3.68
CA ASP A 108 32.29 25.98 3.29
C ASP A 108 31.99 26.34 1.82
N TYR A 109 30.84 27.00 1.59
CA TYR A 109 30.57 27.65 0.32
C TYR A 109 31.56 28.78 0.16
N THR A 110 32.68 28.50 -0.44
CA THR A 110 33.47 29.52 -1.07
C THR A 110 32.63 30.05 -2.22
N GLY A 111 32.12 31.26 -2.08
CA GLY A 111 31.19 31.85 -3.00
C GLY A 111 31.66 31.75 -4.44
N GLY A 112 30.71 31.46 -5.33
CA GLY A 112 30.98 31.41 -6.78
C GLY A 112 31.02 32.77 -7.40
N GLU A 113 31.73 32.87 -8.51
CA GLU A 113 31.86 34.09 -9.29
C GLU A 113 31.37 33.85 -10.72
N ILE A 114 30.54 34.76 -11.24
CA ILE A 114 30.18 34.75 -12.66
C ILE A 114 30.78 35.99 -13.31
N THR A 115 31.59 35.79 -14.35
CA THR A 115 32.09 36.83 -15.20
C THR A 115 31.30 36.90 -16.51
N PHE A 116 30.78 38.06 -16.81
CA PHE A 116 30.13 38.37 -18.07
C PHE A 116 31.22 38.77 -19.10
N GLY A 117 31.72 37.75 -19.82
CA GLY A 117 32.98 37.86 -20.58
C GLY A 117 32.84 38.42 -21.99
N SER A 118 31.62 38.68 -22.50
CA SER A 118 31.43 39.25 -23.84
C SER A 118 30.99 40.72 -23.79
N ASP A 119 31.62 41.55 -24.58
CA ASP A 119 31.17 42.94 -24.80
C ASP A 119 30.04 43.04 -25.84
N ASN A 120 29.72 41.94 -26.52
CA ASN A 120 28.62 41.89 -27.49
C ASN A 120 27.35 41.38 -26.80
N VAL A 121 26.42 42.27 -26.53
CA VAL A 121 25.14 41.95 -25.84
C VAL A 121 24.31 40.88 -26.55
N ALA A 122 24.39 40.79 -27.88
CA ALA A 122 23.67 39.78 -28.65
C ALA A 122 24.06 38.34 -28.28
N ASP A 123 25.27 38.13 -27.73
CA ASP A 123 25.76 36.82 -27.31
C ASP A 123 25.02 36.29 -26.08
N TYR A 124 24.39 37.18 -25.28
CA TYR A 124 23.62 36.80 -24.10
C TYR A 124 22.15 36.48 -24.40
N VAL A 125 21.60 36.97 -25.52
CA VAL A 125 20.19 36.77 -25.84
C VAL A 125 19.85 35.28 -25.92
N GLY A 126 18.84 34.88 -25.17
CA GLY A 126 18.40 33.47 -25.07
C GLY A 126 19.25 32.60 -24.12
N LYS A 127 20.33 33.17 -23.52
CA LYS A 127 21.09 32.45 -22.50
C LYS A 127 20.34 32.44 -21.19
N THR A 128 20.55 31.40 -20.39
CA THR A 128 19.83 31.20 -19.13
C THR A 128 20.79 31.11 -17.96
N LEU A 129 20.34 31.58 -16.82
CA LEU A 129 21.03 31.56 -15.55
C LEU A 129 20.02 31.08 -14.50
N THR A 130 20.37 30.07 -13.74
CA THR A 130 19.52 29.59 -12.64
C THR A 130 20.14 30.01 -11.32
N ILE A 131 19.40 30.71 -10.48
CA ILE A 131 19.82 31.18 -9.16
C ILE A 131 18.73 30.73 -8.18
N ASP A 132 19.09 30.00 -7.15
CA ASP A 132 18.15 29.51 -6.13
C ASP A 132 16.94 28.77 -6.76
N GLY A 133 17.21 27.89 -7.72
CA GLY A 133 16.18 27.13 -8.43
C GLY A 133 15.34 27.95 -9.43
N VAL A 134 15.46 29.28 -9.44
CA VAL A 134 14.72 30.15 -10.35
C VAL A 134 15.52 30.37 -11.63
N LYS A 135 14.96 29.98 -12.76
CA LYS A 135 15.56 30.15 -14.07
C LYS A 135 15.29 31.53 -14.61
N TYR A 136 16.35 32.28 -14.88
CA TYR A 136 16.33 33.59 -15.53
C TYR A 136 16.81 33.45 -16.98
N THR A 137 16.20 34.20 -17.91
CA THR A 137 16.59 34.20 -19.32
C THR A 137 16.96 35.62 -19.75
N PHE A 138 18.12 35.81 -20.36
CA PHE A 138 18.49 37.09 -20.94
C PHE A 138 17.73 37.31 -22.24
N ALA A 139 16.89 38.34 -22.29
CA ALA A 139 16.00 38.61 -23.40
C ALA A 139 15.89 40.11 -23.67
N ASN A 140 15.27 40.49 -24.78
CA ASN A 140 14.99 41.89 -25.08
C ASN A 140 13.64 42.38 -24.52
N ASP A 141 13.12 41.66 -23.53
CA ASP A 141 11.93 42.03 -22.78
C ASP A 141 12.11 41.64 -21.31
N GLY A 142 11.34 42.25 -20.42
CA GLY A 142 11.40 41.99 -18.97
C GLY A 142 10.26 41.08 -18.45
N ASN A 143 9.58 40.35 -19.33
CA ASN A 143 8.40 39.56 -18.96
C ASN A 143 8.76 38.33 -18.09
N GLY A 144 7.99 38.06 -17.05
CA GLY A 144 8.23 36.93 -16.14
C GLY A 144 9.64 37.00 -15.54
N ASN A 145 10.40 35.92 -15.66
CA ASN A 145 11.79 35.81 -15.18
C ASN A 145 12.83 36.27 -16.23
N ASN A 146 12.40 36.90 -17.33
CA ASN A 146 13.33 37.45 -18.31
C ASN A 146 14.10 38.67 -17.75
N ILE A 147 15.40 38.73 -18.03
CA ILE A 147 16.27 39.86 -17.74
C ILE A 147 16.31 40.69 -19.00
N ASP A 148 15.74 41.91 -18.94
CA ASP A 148 15.72 42.79 -20.08
C ASP A 148 17.11 43.41 -20.33
N ILE A 149 17.76 43.00 -21.42
CA ILE A 149 19.05 43.46 -21.85
C ILE A 149 18.96 44.34 -23.12
N SER A 150 17.76 44.80 -23.49
CA SER A 150 17.52 45.59 -24.71
C SER A 150 18.25 46.93 -24.73
N GLN A 151 18.60 47.46 -23.57
CA GLN A 151 19.32 48.75 -23.43
C GLN A 151 20.81 48.58 -23.07
N ALA A 152 21.24 47.33 -22.79
CA ALA A 152 22.64 47.06 -22.45
C ALA A 152 23.55 47.22 -23.69
N GLN A 153 24.78 47.71 -23.50
CA GLN A 153 25.77 47.92 -24.56
C GLN A 153 27.03 47.07 -24.38
N ASN A 154 27.23 46.48 -23.19
CA ASN A 154 28.37 45.63 -22.84
C ASN A 154 28.03 44.66 -21.73
N GLY A 155 28.95 43.76 -21.36
CA GLY A 155 28.76 42.75 -20.34
C GLY A 155 28.48 43.32 -18.95
N GLU A 156 29.07 44.46 -18.58
CA GLU A 156 28.79 45.12 -17.30
C GLU A 156 27.33 45.61 -17.21
N GLU A 157 26.78 46.14 -18.30
CA GLU A 157 25.39 46.59 -18.36
C GLU A 157 24.42 45.42 -18.37
N VAL A 158 24.79 44.28 -18.95
CA VAL A 158 24.03 43.02 -18.84
C VAL A 158 23.98 42.53 -17.38
N LEU A 159 25.11 42.62 -16.66
CA LEU A 159 25.17 42.30 -15.24
C LEU A 159 24.31 43.25 -14.40
N ASN A 160 24.30 44.54 -14.73
CA ASN A 160 23.45 45.53 -14.05
C ASN A 160 21.94 45.25 -14.29
N ALA A 161 21.58 44.76 -15.48
CA ALA A 161 20.22 44.32 -15.75
C ALA A 161 19.84 43.10 -14.89
N LEU A 162 20.72 42.11 -14.73
CA LEU A 162 20.53 40.98 -13.80
C LEU A 162 20.36 41.51 -12.37
N LYS A 163 21.26 42.38 -11.89
CA LYS A 163 21.16 42.98 -10.55
C LYS A 163 19.80 43.63 -10.32
N SER A 164 19.37 44.48 -11.24
CA SER A 164 18.08 45.16 -11.16
C SER A 164 16.90 44.19 -11.14
N LYS A 165 17.00 43.09 -11.88
CA LYS A 165 15.97 42.02 -11.89
C LYS A 165 15.87 41.33 -10.54
N LEU A 166 16.99 40.97 -9.93
CA LEU A 166 17.06 40.32 -8.61
C LEU A 166 16.60 41.25 -7.49
N GLU A 167 17.01 42.53 -7.51
CA GLU A 167 16.59 43.54 -6.53
C GLU A 167 15.07 43.78 -6.52
N ASN A 168 14.44 43.73 -7.69
CA ASN A 168 13.01 43.97 -7.87
C ASN A 168 12.17 42.70 -7.93
N ALA A 169 12.75 41.51 -7.68
CA ALA A 169 12.02 40.27 -7.63
C ALA A 169 11.04 40.27 -6.46
N PRO A 170 9.82 39.71 -6.60
CA PRO A 170 8.85 39.57 -5.49
C PRO A 170 9.43 38.79 -4.31
N ASN A 171 10.26 37.80 -4.59
CA ASN A 171 11.02 37.01 -3.63
C ASN A 171 12.48 37.03 -4.11
N PRO A 172 13.32 37.98 -3.64
CA PRO A 172 14.73 37.96 -3.96
C PRO A 172 15.38 36.67 -3.46
N PRO A 173 16.44 36.17 -4.12
CA PRO A 173 17.20 35.01 -3.60
C PRO A 173 17.63 35.24 -2.15
N GLU A 174 17.59 34.22 -1.32
CA GLU A 174 18.01 34.29 0.08
C GLU A 174 19.49 34.74 0.12
N GLY A 175 19.84 35.66 1.00
CA GLY A 175 21.21 36.23 1.05
C GLY A 175 21.58 37.16 -0.10
N PHE A 176 20.64 37.65 -0.92
CA PHE A 176 20.92 38.60 -2.01
C PHE A 176 21.70 39.84 -1.55
N SER A 177 21.51 40.27 -0.29
CA SER A 177 22.28 41.38 0.30
C SER A 177 23.80 41.14 0.40
N GLU A 178 24.22 39.89 0.29
CA GLU A 178 25.63 39.47 0.36
C GLU A 178 26.27 39.32 -1.04
N PHE A 179 25.47 39.44 -2.12
CA PHE A 179 25.99 39.41 -3.48
C PHE A 179 26.81 40.65 -3.73
N THR A 180 28.03 40.47 -4.22
CA THR A 180 28.87 41.60 -4.64
C THR A 180 28.91 41.70 -6.15
N PHE A 181 28.69 42.92 -6.67
CA PHE A 181 28.68 43.24 -8.09
C PHE A 181 29.83 44.20 -8.37
N GLU A 182 30.87 43.77 -9.09
CA GLU A 182 32.05 44.59 -9.39
C GLU A 182 32.42 44.46 -10.88
N GLY A 183 32.32 45.56 -11.61
CA GLY A 183 32.59 45.58 -13.05
C GLY A 183 31.66 44.64 -13.81
N ASN A 184 32.23 43.65 -14.47
CA ASN A 184 31.48 42.63 -15.20
C ASN A 184 31.35 41.29 -14.42
N LYS A 185 31.54 41.33 -13.09
CA LYS A 185 31.53 40.15 -12.21
C LYS A 185 30.46 40.26 -11.14
N VAL A 186 29.82 39.12 -10.82
CA VAL A 186 29.02 38.96 -9.63
C VAL A 186 29.56 37.79 -8.81
N THR A 187 29.70 38.00 -7.51
CA THR A 187 30.13 36.97 -6.56
C THR A 187 28.97 36.61 -5.65
N PHE A 188 28.70 35.33 -5.50
CA PHE A 188 27.63 34.74 -4.70
C PHE A 188 28.27 34.04 -3.50
N PRO A 189 28.03 34.45 -2.26
CA PRO A 189 28.70 33.83 -1.12
C PRO A 189 28.12 32.44 -0.75
N LEU A 190 26.90 32.08 -1.19
CA LEU A 190 26.18 30.96 -0.65
C LEU A 190 25.37 30.10 -1.67
N TYR A 191 25.49 30.34 -3.00
CA TYR A 191 24.58 29.68 -3.96
C TYR A 191 25.24 28.89 -5.08
N THR A 192 24.59 27.78 -5.46
CA THR A 192 24.83 27.09 -6.72
C THR A 192 24.19 27.89 -7.86
N VAL A 193 24.99 28.39 -8.77
CA VAL A 193 24.52 29.10 -9.95
C VAL A 193 24.90 28.29 -11.18
N ASN A 194 23.91 27.84 -11.95
CA ASN A 194 24.14 27.11 -13.20
C ASN A 194 23.91 28.01 -14.41
N GLY A 195 24.92 28.18 -15.21
CA GLY A 195 24.85 28.98 -16.47
C GLY A 195 25.04 28.10 -17.71
N SER A 196 24.25 28.34 -18.74
CA SER A 196 24.18 27.47 -19.94
C SER A 196 25.06 27.90 -21.10
N SER A 197 26.18 28.66 -20.92
CA SER A 197 26.88 29.20 -22.06
C SER A 197 28.35 29.53 -21.83
N SER A 198 29.16 29.32 -22.87
CA SER A 198 30.58 29.78 -22.94
C SER A 198 30.80 31.29 -22.82
N VAL A 199 29.73 32.09 -22.80
CA VAL A 199 29.78 33.56 -22.68
C VAL A 199 29.64 34.00 -21.23
N LEU A 200 28.95 33.21 -20.42
CA LEU A 200 28.93 33.34 -18.98
C LEU A 200 30.06 32.48 -18.45
N ASN A 201 31.23 33.06 -18.24
CA ASN A 201 32.33 32.33 -17.65
C ASN A 201 32.05 32.18 -16.14
N VAL A 202 31.65 30.98 -15.78
CA VAL A 202 31.34 30.61 -14.41
C VAL A 202 32.62 30.03 -13.82
N ASP A 203 33.42 30.87 -13.18
CA ASP A 203 34.61 30.43 -12.46
C ASP A 203 34.26 30.28 -10.97
N GLY A 204 34.49 29.10 -10.43
CA GLY A 204 34.32 28.82 -8.99
C GLY A 204 32.90 28.57 -8.50
N VAL A 205 31.92 28.58 -9.41
CA VAL A 205 30.67 27.97 -9.08
C VAL A 205 30.80 26.52 -9.30
N THR A 206 31.18 25.98 -8.43
CA THR A 206 31.45 24.73 -8.23
C THR A 206 31.84 24.34 -8.12
N THR A 207 31.89 23.59 -7.98
CA THR A 207 32.55 22.51 -7.31
C THR A 207 33.05 23.07 -6.02
N GLY A 208 32.20 23.47 -5.13
CA GLY A 208 32.47 23.14 -3.74
C GLY A 208 33.04 21.75 -3.79
N GLU A 209 34.27 21.47 -3.29
CA GLU A 209 34.75 20.11 -3.07
C GLU A 209 33.56 19.29 -2.65
N PRO A 210 33.30 18.14 -3.27
CA PRO A 210 32.15 17.34 -2.91
C PRO A 210 32.14 17.22 -1.40
N HIS A 211 31.04 17.65 -0.77
CA HIS A 211 30.91 17.57 0.67
C HIS A 211 30.75 16.10 1.02
N THR A 212 31.87 15.43 1.08
CA THR A 212 31.93 14.02 1.45
C THR A 212 31.82 13.91 2.96
N MET A 213 31.06 12.96 3.43
CA MET A 213 30.97 12.66 4.85
C MET A 213 32.35 12.38 5.43
N ASN A 214 32.69 13.00 6.55
CA ASN A 214 33.88 12.62 7.32
C ASN A 214 33.68 11.21 7.92
N GLY A 215 34.75 10.63 8.49
CA GLY A 215 34.73 9.26 9.00
C GLY A 215 33.66 8.99 10.05
N ASP A 216 33.35 9.94 10.92
CA ASP A 216 32.35 9.80 11.99
C ASP A 216 30.92 9.87 11.40
N GLN A 217 30.69 10.76 10.45
CA GLN A 217 29.41 10.89 9.73
C GLN A 217 29.12 9.68 8.85
N ALA A 218 30.13 9.18 8.13
CA ALA A 218 30.01 7.96 7.32
C ALA A 218 29.70 6.74 8.22
N GLN A 219 30.29 6.68 9.42
CA GLN A 219 29.99 5.63 10.38
C GLN A 219 28.57 5.76 10.96
N ALA A 220 28.11 6.96 11.28
CA ALA A 220 26.76 7.23 11.74
C ALA A 220 25.72 6.86 10.67
N MET A 221 26.02 7.20 9.39
CA MET A 221 25.18 6.82 8.25
C MET A 221 25.14 5.30 8.05
N ALA A 222 26.25 4.60 8.15
CA ALA A 222 26.29 3.14 8.08
C ALA A 222 25.46 2.48 9.19
N GLN A 223 25.48 3.03 10.40
CA GLN A 223 24.63 2.58 11.51
C GLN A 223 23.14 2.83 11.23
N LEU A 224 22.82 3.97 10.65
CA LEU A 224 21.46 4.32 10.27
C LEU A 224 20.93 3.39 9.16
N GLN A 225 21.77 3.06 8.16
CA GLN A 225 21.43 2.09 7.12
C GLN A 225 21.17 0.69 7.72
N GLN A 226 22.01 0.26 8.65
CA GLN A 226 21.79 -1.00 9.36
C GLN A 226 20.51 -0.98 10.20
N LEU A 227 20.19 0.15 10.85
CA LEU A 227 18.95 0.32 11.60
C LEU A 227 17.74 0.30 10.67
N ALA A 228 17.80 1.00 9.54
CA ALA A 228 16.74 0.99 8.53
C ALA A 228 16.45 -0.44 8.03
N PHE A 229 17.49 -1.18 7.69
CA PHE A 229 17.36 -2.57 7.23
C PHE A 229 16.77 -3.49 8.31
N SER A 230 17.26 -3.41 9.55
CA SER A 230 16.70 -4.22 10.64
C SER A 230 15.26 -3.85 10.98
N THR A 231 14.89 -2.58 10.86
CA THR A 231 13.51 -2.11 11.01
C THR A 231 12.62 -2.65 9.88
N MET A 232 13.11 -2.69 8.63
CA MET A 232 12.39 -3.35 7.52
C MET A 232 12.14 -4.83 7.82
N GLN A 233 13.16 -5.57 8.28
CA GLN A 233 13.00 -6.99 8.64
C GLN A 233 11.95 -7.19 9.75
N ALA A 234 12.00 -6.38 10.81
CA ALA A 234 11.04 -6.44 11.90
C ALA A 234 9.62 -6.09 11.42
N MET A 235 9.47 -5.13 10.52
CA MET A 235 8.20 -4.78 9.88
C MET A 235 7.66 -5.93 9.03
N VAL A 236 8.52 -6.61 8.27
CA VAL A 236 8.17 -7.83 7.51
C VAL A 236 7.64 -8.91 8.45
N ASP A 237 8.31 -9.17 9.57
CA ASP A 237 7.86 -10.15 10.56
C ASP A 237 6.49 -9.80 11.13
N CYS A 238 6.26 -8.53 11.47
CA CYS A 238 4.96 -8.04 11.95
C CYS A 238 3.85 -8.22 10.92
N LEU A 239 4.09 -7.90 9.65
CA LEU A 239 3.12 -8.01 8.57
C LEU A 239 2.95 -9.46 8.05
N ASN A 240 3.93 -10.34 8.29
CA ASN A 240 3.83 -11.77 8.05
C ASN A 240 3.26 -12.54 9.26
N THR A 241 2.67 -11.83 10.23
CA THR A 241 2.02 -12.48 11.39
C THR A 241 0.85 -13.36 10.93
N SER A 242 0.76 -14.55 11.53
CA SER A 242 -0.31 -15.49 11.29
C SER A 242 -1.05 -15.84 12.58
N ALA A 243 -2.34 -16.07 12.48
CA ALA A 243 -3.17 -16.61 13.54
C ALA A 243 -4.16 -17.63 12.96
N ASN A 244 -4.49 -18.66 13.72
CA ASN A 244 -5.39 -19.73 13.29
C ASN A 244 -4.99 -20.37 11.93
N GLY A 245 -3.69 -20.41 11.63
CA GLY A 245 -3.16 -20.96 10.37
C GLY A 245 -3.35 -20.06 9.14
N LYS A 246 -3.64 -18.77 9.33
CA LYS A 246 -3.84 -17.80 8.25
C LYS A 246 -2.95 -16.58 8.49
N TYR A 247 -2.35 -16.08 7.41
CA TYR A 247 -1.67 -14.78 7.44
C TYR A 247 -2.70 -13.66 7.46
N LEU A 248 -2.52 -12.71 8.38
CA LEU A 248 -3.54 -11.71 8.71
C LEU A 248 -3.59 -10.53 7.72
N PHE A 249 -2.46 -10.22 7.10
CA PHE A 249 -2.32 -9.10 6.17
C PHE A 249 -2.25 -9.53 4.69
N GLY A 250 -2.63 -10.77 4.41
CA GLY A 250 -2.57 -11.37 3.06
C GLY A 250 -3.80 -11.10 2.19
N GLY A 251 -4.82 -10.38 2.68
CA GLY A 251 -6.07 -10.17 1.95
C GLY A 251 -6.75 -11.50 1.60
N GLY A 252 -7.14 -11.65 0.34
CA GLY A 252 -7.78 -12.88 -0.15
C GLY A 252 -6.86 -14.11 -0.21
N VAL A 253 -5.54 -13.92 -0.11
CA VAL A 253 -4.51 -14.98 -0.13
C VAL A 253 -3.90 -15.10 1.27
N SER A 254 -4.49 -15.94 2.12
CA SER A 254 -4.07 -16.07 3.52
C SER A 254 -3.24 -17.32 3.83
N ASN A 255 -2.92 -18.15 2.83
CA ASN A 255 -2.19 -19.40 2.99
C ASN A 255 -0.67 -19.29 2.74
N GLN A 256 -0.19 -18.11 2.37
CA GLN A 256 1.23 -17.79 2.18
C GLN A 256 1.56 -16.43 2.79
N ALA A 257 2.83 -16.21 3.10
CA ALA A 257 3.30 -14.94 3.64
C ALA A 257 2.99 -13.79 2.68
N PRO A 258 2.34 -12.71 3.15
CA PRO A 258 1.98 -11.59 2.29
C PRO A 258 3.16 -10.77 1.80
N ILE A 259 4.30 -10.80 2.50
CA ILE A 259 5.50 -10.08 2.10
C ILE A 259 6.61 -11.07 1.77
N ASN A 260 7.18 -10.90 0.58
CA ASN A 260 8.42 -11.54 0.18
C ASN A 260 9.58 -10.55 0.36
N PHE A 261 10.47 -10.86 1.29
CA PHE A 261 11.68 -10.08 1.56
C PHE A 261 12.88 -11.04 1.57
N PRO A 262 13.53 -11.24 0.41
CA PRO A 262 14.52 -12.31 0.25
C PRO A 262 15.89 -12.00 0.87
N PHE A 263 16.10 -10.78 1.38
CA PHE A 263 17.38 -10.32 1.88
C PHE A 263 17.58 -10.71 3.35
N ARG A 264 18.73 -11.30 3.67
CA ARG A 264 19.11 -11.72 5.03
C ARG A 264 20.04 -10.74 5.72
N THR A 265 20.88 -10.06 4.94
CA THR A 265 21.85 -9.09 5.44
C THR A 265 21.73 -7.77 4.68
N LEU A 266 22.23 -6.69 5.30
CA LEU A 266 22.29 -5.40 4.65
C LEU A 266 23.12 -5.45 3.36
N GLU A 267 24.21 -6.21 3.36
CA GLU A 267 25.08 -6.34 2.19
C GLU A 267 24.36 -7.01 1.01
N GLU A 268 23.52 -8.04 1.24
CA GLU A 268 22.69 -8.65 0.20
C GLU A 268 21.69 -7.63 -0.37
N PHE A 269 21.07 -6.83 0.50
CA PHE A 269 20.15 -5.77 0.11
C PHE A 269 20.85 -4.70 -0.73
N GLN A 270 22.02 -4.22 -0.28
CA GLN A 270 22.82 -3.21 -0.96
C GLN A 270 23.48 -3.69 -2.26
N GLN A 271 23.73 -5.01 -2.39
CA GLN A 271 24.15 -5.58 -3.67
C GLN A 271 23.04 -5.55 -4.72
N TYR A 272 21.79 -5.68 -4.30
CA TYR A 272 20.63 -5.61 -5.18
C TYR A 272 20.23 -4.15 -5.45
N TYR A 273 20.01 -3.38 -4.38
CA TYR A 273 19.75 -1.94 -4.42
C TYR A 273 21.05 -1.20 -4.14
N ASN A 274 21.88 -1.07 -5.17
CA ASN A 274 23.22 -0.49 -5.03
C ASN A 274 23.21 1.05 -4.88
N GLY A 275 22.04 1.69 -5.08
CA GLY A 275 21.87 3.13 -4.98
C GLY A 275 22.44 3.92 -6.17
N THR A 276 22.86 3.24 -7.24
CA THR A 276 23.37 3.83 -8.47
C THR A 276 22.57 3.38 -9.68
N SER A 277 22.87 2.20 -10.23
CA SER A 277 22.13 1.64 -11.36
C SER A 277 20.78 1.02 -10.96
N ILE A 278 20.64 0.57 -9.72
CA ILE A 278 19.39 0.08 -9.15
C ILE A 278 19.20 0.74 -7.78
N GLN A 279 18.32 1.74 -7.75
CA GLN A 279 17.92 2.41 -6.51
C GLN A 279 16.66 1.77 -5.93
N TYR A 280 16.46 1.88 -4.62
CA TYR A 280 15.17 1.53 -4.04
C TYR A 280 14.09 2.44 -4.63
N PRO A 281 12.94 1.89 -5.07
CA PRO A 281 11.94 2.69 -5.79
C PRO A 281 11.41 3.87 -4.98
N THR A 282 11.48 5.06 -5.54
CA THR A 282 10.87 6.28 -4.97
C THR A 282 9.37 6.39 -5.25
N ASN A 283 8.82 5.47 -6.04
CA ASN A 283 7.42 5.42 -6.46
C ASN A 283 6.69 4.25 -5.80
N GLY A 284 5.60 4.53 -5.08
CA GLY A 284 4.81 3.50 -4.40
C GLY A 284 4.24 2.42 -5.34
N ASN A 285 3.87 2.78 -6.57
CA ASN A 285 3.38 1.81 -7.54
C ASN A 285 4.48 0.88 -8.05
N ALA A 286 5.73 1.34 -8.09
CA ALA A 286 6.88 0.50 -8.43
C ALA A 286 7.11 -0.62 -7.40
N ASN A 287 6.84 -0.35 -6.12
CA ASN A 287 6.91 -1.34 -5.05
C ASN A 287 5.72 -2.33 -5.04
N LEU A 288 4.55 -1.91 -5.54
CA LEU A 288 3.30 -2.65 -5.40
C LEU A 288 2.79 -3.29 -6.70
N SER A 289 3.42 -3.02 -7.86
CA SER A 289 2.97 -3.53 -9.16
C SER A 289 3.74 -4.76 -9.59
N ASN A 290 3.01 -5.76 -10.11
CA ASN A 290 3.57 -6.93 -10.76
C ASN A 290 3.32 -6.81 -12.27
N TRP A 291 4.39 -6.90 -13.03
CA TRP A 291 4.35 -6.87 -14.49
C TRP A 291 5.13 -8.05 -15.06
N GLU A 292 4.63 -8.60 -16.13
CA GLU A 292 5.31 -9.66 -16.88
C GLU A 292 5.09 -9.45 -18.38
N PHE A 293 6.19 -9.42 -19.13
CA PHE A 293 6.20 -9.41 -20.58
C PHE A 293 7.06 -10.56 -21.07
N ASP A 294 6.58 -11.24 -22.09
CA ASP A 294 7.30 -12.36 -22.70
C ASP A 294 7.51 -12.17 -24.22
N ALA A 295 8.31 -13.04 -24.79
CA ALA A 295 8.62 -13.06 -26.20
C ALA A 295 7.39 -13.22 -27.12
N LYS A 296 6.27 -13.72 -26.62
CA LYS A 296 5.03 -13.84 -27.42
C LYS A 296 4.31 -12.51 -27.53
N GLN A 297 4.40 -11.68 -26.48
CA GLN A 297 3.77 -10.37 -26.43
C GLN A 297 4.58 -9.33 -27.21
N LEU A 298 5.91 -9.34 -27.09
CA LEU A 298 6.77 -8.27 -27.55
C LEU A 298 7.67 -8.65 -28.75
N GLY A 299 7.74 -9.92 -29.15
CA GLY A 299 8.57 -10.37 -30.28
C GLY A 299 10.05 -10.48 -29.92
N ASP A 300 10.94 -10.09 -30.83
CA ASP A 300 12.36 -9.95 -30.55
C ASP A 300 12.59 -8.63 -29.79
N LEU A 301 13.64 -8.57 -28.98
CA LEU A 301 14.07 -7.34 -28.32
C LEU A 301 15.39 -6.85 -28.92
N GLU A 302 15.48 -5.56 -29.12
CA GLU A 302 16.71 -4.87 -29.48
C GLU A 302 17.18 -4.06 -28.28
N LEU A 303 18.39 -4.39 -27.77
CA LEU A 303 19.02 -3.68 -26.66
C LEU A 303 20.04 -2.70 -27.24
N SER A 304 19.96 -1.45 -26.84
CA SER A 304 20.88 -0.39 -27.23
C SER A 304 21.05 0.62 -26.10
N ARG A 305 21.83 1.65 -26.36
CA ARG A 305 22.06 2.76 -25.42
C ARG A 305 21.69 4.07 -26.08
N LYS A 306 21.07 4.99 -25.36
CA LYS A 306 20.81 6.33 -25.90
C LYS A 306 22.13 7.05 -26.20
N ALA A 307 22.20 7.72 -27.35
CA ALA A 307 23.41 8.43 -27.78
C ALA A 307 23.63 9.74 -27.02
N ASP A 308 22.55 10.39 -26.61
CA ASP A 308 22.50 11.65 -25.87
C ASP A 308 22.60 11.43 -24.35
N ASP A 309 22.29 10.23 -23.87
CA ASP A 309 22.39 9.84 -22.47
C ASP A 309 22.90 8.38 -22.35
N PRO A 310 24.22 8.18 -22.27
CA PRO A 310 24.80 6.84 -22.18
C PRO A 310 24.47 6.05 -20.91
N SER A 311 23.93 6.68 -19.88
CA SER A 311 23.45 5.99 -18.66
C SER A 311 22.09 5.33 -18.86
N THR A 312 21.37 5.73 -19.93
CA THR A 312 20.06 5.16 -20.28
C THR A 312 20.19 4.08 -21.34
N GLY A 313 19.83 2.84 -20.95
CA GLY A 313 19.60 1.71 -21.85
C GLY A 313 18.22 1.79 -22.49
N VAL A 314 18.10 1.20 -23.67
CA VAL A 314 16.84 1.06 -24.41
C VAL A 314 16.56 -0.41 -24.64
N ILE A 315 15.36 -0.86 -24.24
CA ILE A 315 14.80 -2.16 -24.59
C ILE A 315 13.69 -1.92 -25.59
N LYS A 316 13.93 -2.23 -26.86
CA LYS A 316 12.97 -2.01 -27.93
C LYS A 316 12.28 -3.31 -28.34
N ALA A 317 10.96 -3.33 -28.30
CA ALA A 317 10.13 -4.43 -28.76
C ALA A 317 9.89 -4.35 -30.27
N THR A 318 10.00 -5.48 -30.98
CA THR A 318 9.80 -5.52 -32.42
C THR A 318 8.38 -5.96 -32.82
N GLY A 319 7.62 -6.58 -31.90
CA GLY A 319 6.32 -7.18 -32.18
C GLY A 319 5.18 -6.75 -31.29
N GLY A 320 5.41 -5.80 -30.35
CA GLY A 320 4.39 -5.38 -29.39
C GLY A 320 4.70 -4.06 -28.72
N SER A 321 4.02 -3.78 -27.61
CA SER A 321 4.16 -2.54 -26.84
C SER A 321 4.13 -2.82 -25.33
N PHE A 322 4.87 -2.02 -24.58
CA PHE A 322 4.88 -2.02 -23.10
C PHE A 322 3.68 -1.26 -22.50
N LEU A 323 2.70 -0.90 -23.29
CA LEU A 323 1.54 -0.10 -22.88
C LEU A 323 0.30 -0.95 -22.65
N THR A 324 -0.48 -0.52 -21.65
CA THR A 324 -1.85 -0.96 -21.45
C THR A 324 -2.77 0.25 -21.55
N THR A 325 -3.76 0.22 -22.44
CA THR A 325 -4.70 1.33 -22.62
C THR A 325 -5.52 1.53 -21.35
N ALA A 326 -5.41 2.71 -20.72
CA ALA A 326 -6.16 3.08 -19.54
C ALA A 326 -7.43 3.87 -19.89
N VAL A 327 -7.30 4.88 -20.76
CA VAL A 327 -8.41 5.74 -21.19
C VAL A 327 -8.22 6.12 -22.67
N THR A 328 -9.27 6.02 -23.45
CA THR A 328 -9.30 6.56 -24.82
C THR A 328 -10.16 7.81 -24.85
N SER A 329 -9.68 8.89 -25.47
CA SER A 329 -10.48 10.10 -25.63
C SER A 329 -11.73 9.85 -26.46
N GLY A 330 -12.82 10.55 -26.12
CA GLY A 330 -14.07 10.44 -26.84
C GLY A 330 -15.21 11.13 -26.10
N ALA A 331 -16.32 11.40 -26.79
CA ALA A 331 -17.44 12.15 -26.25
C ALA A 331 -18.03 11.54 -24.97
N GLU A 332 -18.05 10.22 -24.88
CA GLU A 332 -18.62 9.48 -23.74
C GLU A 332 -17.61 9.21 -22.62
N THR A 333 -16.29 9.23 -22.91
CA THR A 333 -15.23 8.89 -21.95
C THR A 333 -14.57 10.11 -21.34
N THR A 334 -13.96 10.98 -22.15
CA THR A 334 -13.26 12.18 -21.69
C THR A 334 -13.97 13.47 -22.06
N GLY A 335 -14.79 13.46 -23.12
CA GLY A 335 -15.30 14.66 -23.75
C GLY A 335 -14.15 15.48 -24.37
N SER A 336 -14.22 16.80 -24.27
CA SER A 336 -13.10 17.68 -24.62
C SER A 336 -11.99 17.62 -23.58
N LEU A 337 -10.75 17.79 -24.02
CA LEU A 337 -9.55 17.80 -23.19
C LEU A 337 -8.87 19.17 -23.22
N THR A 338 -8.39 19.63 -22.10
CA THR A 338 -7.57 20.83 -22.01
C THR A 338 -6.26 20.51 -21.30
N PHE A 339 -5.16 20.72 -21.98
CA PHE A 339 -3.79 20.63 -21.46
C PHE A 339 -3.35 22.01 -21.01
N ASN A 340 -2.82 22.10 -19.81
CA ASN A 340 -2.31 23.34 -19.26
C ASN A 340 -0.86 23.15 -18.80
N ALA A 341 0.08 23.76 -19.50
CA ALA A 341 1.50 23.63 -19.24
C ALA A 341 1.92 24.36 -17.94
N ASP A 342 1.36 25.55 -17.66
CA ASP A 342 1.68 26.31 -16.45
C ASP A 342 1.27 25.60 -15.14
N LYS A 343 0.21 24.80 -15.20
CA LYS A 343 -0.31 24.08 -14.04
C LYS A 343 0.02 22.59 -14.05
N ASN A 344 0.65 22.14 -15.11
CA ASN A 344 0.95 20.75 -15.37
C ASN A 344 -0.27 19.81 -15.23
N THR A 345 -1.43 20.23 -15.80
CA THR A 345 -2.69 19.52 -15.67
C THR A 345 -3.33 19.18 -17.01
N VAL A 346 -4.04 18.05 -17.03
CA VAL A 346 -4.97 17.66 -18.11
C VAL A 346 -6.38 17.64 -17.54
N MET A 347 -7.29 18.41 -18.15
CA MET A 347 -8.69 18.50 -17.72
C MET A 347 -9.62 17.88 -18.77
N ALA A 348 -10.47 16.96 -18.35
CA ALA A 348 -11.54 16.39 -19.16
C ALA A 348 -12.87 17.08 -18.86
N SER A 349 -13.75 17.19 -19.86
CA SER A 349 -15.09 17.74 -19.63
C SER A 349 -16.04 16.72 -18.96
N GLN A 350 -15.77 15.43 -19.09
CA GLN A 350 -16.56 14.35 -18.48
C GLN A 350 -16.11 14.04 -17.05
N TYR A 351 -17.08 13.71 -16.17
CA TYR A 351 -16.78 13.24 -14.82
C TYR A 351 -16.23 11.82 -14.82
N GLY A 352 -15.26 11.55 -13.97
CA GLY A 352 -14.69 10.21 -13.80
C GLY A 352 -13.79 9.75 -14.95
N ALA A 353 -13.42 10.64 -15.88
CA ALA A 353 -12.61 10.31 -17.04
C ALA A 353 -11.28 9.64 -16.68
N PHE A 354 -10.67 10.03 -15.56
CA PHE A 354 -9.37 9.57 -15.09
C PHE A 354 -9.44 8.69 -13.83
N ASN A 355 -10.61 8.18 -13.45
CA ASN A 355 -10.76 7.37 -12.22
C ASN A 355 -9.97 6.06 -12.22
N THR A 356 -9.49 5.60 -13.35
CA THR A 356 -8.65 4.39 -13.47
C THR A 356 -7.18 4.66 -13.17
N LEU A 357 -6.77 5.93 -13.14
CA LEU A 357 -5.40 6.35 -12.89
C LEU A 357 -5.18 6.65 -11.41
N LYS A 358 -3.94 6.47 -10.95
CA LYS A 358 -3.53 6.68 -9.56
C LYS A 358 -2.25 7.51 -9.52
N ALA A 359 -2.01 8.18 -8.40
CA ALA A 359 -0.71 8.78 -8.12
C ALA A 359 0.40 7.73 -8.26
N GLY A 360 1.50 8.10 -8.90
CA GLY A 360 2.64 7.23 -9.18
C GLY A 360 2.52 6.37 -10.45
N ASP A 361 1.38 6.38 -11.16
CA ASP A 361 1.28 5.68 -12.44
C ASP A 361 2.19 6.33 -13.49
N THR A 362 2.90 5.50 -14.27
CA THR A 362 3.56 5.95 -15.49
C THR A 362 2.52 6.00 -16.60
N LEU A 363 2.12 7.21 -16.94
CA LEU A 363 1.13 7.50 -17.95
C LEU A 363 1.81 7.85 -19.28
N VAL A 364 1.36 7.29 -20.37
CA VAL A 364 1.77 7.67 -21.72
C VAL A 364 0.60 8.32 -22.43
N ILE A 365 0.78 9.57 -22.79
CA ILE A 365 -0.15 10.29 -23.64
C ILE A 365 0.28 10.04 -25.09
N GLY A 366 -0.62 9.52 -25.90
CA GLY A 366 -0.39 9.18 -27.30
C GLY A 366 -1.61 9.53 -28.16
N GLY A 367 -1.63 9.02 -29.39
CA GLY A 367 -2.68 9.30 -30.36
C GLY A 367 -2.28 10.38 -31.36
N ALA A 368 -3.00 10.43 -32.50
CA ALA A 368 -2.63 11.28 -33.63
C ALA A 368 -2.70 12.79 -33.31
N ASP A 369 -3.53 13.18 -32.33
CA ASP A 369 -3.80 14.58 -32.00
C ASP A 369 -3.10 15.04 -30.72
N ALA A 370 -2.28 14.19 -30.07
CA ALA A 370 -1.56 14.55 -28.85
C ALA A 370 -0.44 15.60 -29.09
N GLY A 371 0.05 15.71 -30.30
CA GLY A 371 1.07 16.70 -30.68
C GLY A 371 2.36 16.57 -29.88
N THR A 372 2.92 17.70 -29.40
CA THR A 372 4.14 17.73 -28.57
C THR A 372 3.94 17.15 -27.18
N ASN A 373 2.69 16.98 -26.75
CA ASN A 373 2.38 16.33 -25.46
C ASN A 373 2.40 14.79 -25.54
N ALA A 374 2.75 14.21 -26.70
CA ALA A 374 2.89 12.76 -26.86
C ALA A 374 4.21 12.27 -26.24
N LYS A 375 4.18 11.94 -24.95
CA LYS A 375 5.30 11.39 -24.18
C LYS A 375 4.80 10.69 -22.92
N PHE A 376 5.71 10.11 -22.13
CA PHE A 376 5.34 9.59 -20.81
C PHE A 376 5.34 10.71 -19.75
N TYR A 377 4.53 10.48 -18.74
CA TYR A 377 4.36 11.35 -17.58
C TYR A 377 4.24 10.50 -16.32
N ILE A 378 4.53 11.08 -15.17
CA ILE A 378 4.23 10.50 -13.88
C ILE A 378 2.99 11.21 -13.34
N VAL A 379 1.97 10.44 -12.96
CA VAL A 379 0.73 10.97 -12.37
C VAL A 379 1.02 11.43 -10.95
N GLU A 380 0.81 12.69 -10.66
CA GLU A 380 0.89 13.23 -9.30
C GLU A 380 -0.43 13.03 -8.57
N SER A 381 -1.55 13.43 -9.15
CA SER A 381 -2.85 13.25 -8.52
C SER A 381 -3.99 13.23 -9.54
N VAL A 382 -5.12 12.66 -9.12
CA VAL A 382 -6.39 12.72 -9.83
C VAL A 382 -7.42 13.39 -8.91
N SER A 383 -8.15 14.39 -9.43
CA SER A 383 -9.19 15.07 -8.67
C SER A 383 -10.29 14.11 -8.23
N SER A 384 -10.96 14.41 -7.12
CA SER A 384 -12.03 13.56 -6.55
C SER A 384 -13.22 13.33 -7.50
N ASP A 385 -13.44 14.23 -8.46
CA ASP A 385 -14.45 14.10 -9.51
C ASP A 385 -13.95 13.36 -10.76
N GLY A 386 -12.66 12.97 -10.77
CA GLY A 386 -12.02 12.27 -11.88
C GLY A 386 -11.87 13.08 -13.16
N LYS A 387 -11.99 14.42 -13.10
CA LYS A 387 -11.91 15.28 -14.28
C LYS A 387 -10.53 15.88 -14.53
N THR A 388 -9.79 16.14 -13.47
CA THR A 388 -8.49 16.78 -13.56
C THR A 388 -7.39 15.80 -13.16
N LEU A 389 -6.42 15.67 -14.04
CA LEU A 389 -5.21 14.91 -13.86
C LEU A 389 -4.08 15.91 -13.66
N THR A 390 -3.38 15.84 -12.55
CA THR A 390 -2.14 16.59 -12.29
C THR A 390 -0.96 15.67 -12.54
N LEU A 391 0.05 16.16 -13.26
CA LEU A 391 1.25 15.44 -13.62
C LEU A 391 2.45 15.98 -12.84
N SER A 392 3.44 15.14 -12.59
CA SER A 392 4.64 15.51 -11.86
C SER A 392 5.44 16.58 -12.59
N GLU A 393 6.04 17.50 -11.84
CA GLU A 393 6.94 18.55 -12.39
C GLU A 393 8.18 17.95 -13.06
N GLU A 394 8.57 16.73 -12.73
CA GLU A 394 9.66 16.01 -13.39
C GLU A 394 9.36 15.69 -14.86
N THR A 395 8.08 15.60 -15.21
CA THR A 395 7.60 15.32 -16.56
C THR A 395 6.54 16.33 -16.99
N PRO A 396 6.91 17.60 -17.22
CA PRO A 396 5.97 18.69 -17.47
C PRO A 396 5.27 18.55 -18.83
N ILE A 397 4.05 19.09 -18.93
CA ILE A 397 3.32 19.27 -20.19
C ILE A 397 4.09 20.30 -21.05
N GLU A 398 4.28 19.95 -22.34
CA GLU A 398 5.10 20.78 -23.24
C GLU A 398 4.36 22.00 -23.78
N ALA A 399 3.05 21.88 -24.02
CA ALA A 399 2.26 22.94 -24.60
C ALA A 399 0.81 22.93 -24.17
N ASP A 400 0.23 24.12 -24.06
CA ASP A 400 -1.21 24.28 -23.92
C ASP A 400 -1.93 23.78 -25.17
N ALA A 401 -2.99 22.99 -24.95
CA ALA A 401 -3.83 22.50 -26.04
C ALA A 401 -5.27 22.34 -25.56
N THR A 402 -6.21 22.67 -26.43
CA THR A 402 -7.64 22.34 -26.21
C THR A 402 -8.11 21.48 -27.35
N LEU A 403 -8.54 20.27 -27.02
CA LEU A 403 -8.93 19.25 -27.97
C LEU A 403 -10.44 18.99 -27.85
N THR A 404 -11.08 18.83 -28.99
CA THR A 404 -12.50 18.46 -29.05
C THR A 404 -12.67 16.96 -28.86
N ALA A 405 -13.89 16.52 -28.55
CA ALA A 405 -14.20 15.14 -28.23
C ALA A 405 -13.98 14.13 -29.38
N ASP A 406 -13.84 14.61 -30.62
CA ASP A 406 -13.61 13.82 -31.84
C ASP A 406 -12.12 13.63 -32.16
N GLN A 407 -11.23 14.32 -31.44
CA GLN A 407 -9.78 14.18 -31.60
C GLN A 407 -9.24 12.95 -30.87
N ASN A 408 -8.29 12.29 -31.51
CA ASN A 408 -7.76 11.03 -31.02
C ASN A 408 -6.54 11.26 -30.12
N VAL A 409 -6.79 11.15 -28.79
CA VAL A 409 -5.75 11.09 -27.76
C VAL A 409 -5.98 9.84 -26.93
N THR A 410 -4.91 9.15 -26.58
CA THR A 410 -4.95 7.94 -25.73
C THR A 410 -4.14 8.19 -24.47
N PHE A 411 -4.64 7.66 -23.36
CA PHE A 411 -3.94 7.61 -22.08
C PHE A 411 -3.68 6.14 -21.78
N SER A 412 -2.43 5.73 -21.80
CA SER A 412 -2.00 4.36 -21.56
C SER A 412 -1.11 4.32 -20.34
N THR A 413 -1.14 3.23 -19.56
CA THR A 413 -0.19 3.00 -18.47
C THR A 413 0.91 2.05 -18.90
N SER A 414 2.09 2.20 -18.31
CA SER A 414 3.25 1.33 -18.49
C SER A 414 3.79 0.91 -17.12
N LEU A 415 4.92 0.17 -17.10
CA LEU A 415 5.61 -0.11 -15.85
C LEU A 415 5.88 1.20 -15.11
N PRO A 416 5.61 1.29 -13.81
CA PRO A 416 5.94 2.48 -13.04
C PRO A 416 7.43 2.78 -13.10
N VAL A 417 7.78 4.05 -13.29
CA VAL A 417 9.17 4.51 -13.18
C VAL A 417 9.72 4.12 -11.81
N GLY A 418 10.94 3.63 -11.77
CA GLY A 418 11.57 3.08 -10.57
C GLY A 418 11.36 1.57 -10.37
N SER A 419 10.50 0.92 -11.15
CA SER A 419 10.35 -0.54 -11.08
C SER A 419 11.66 -1.25 -11.44
N VAL A 420 12.03 -2.24 -10.65
CA VAL A 420 13.15 -3.14 -10.98
C VAL A 420 12.63 -4.30 -11.80
N VAL A 421 13.23 -4.53 -12.95
CA VAL A 421 12.83 -5.55 -13.92
C VAL A 421 13.89 -6.64 -13.98
N ASP A 422 13.49 -7.88 -13.69
CA ASP A 422 14.31 -9.08 -13.87
C ASP A 422 14.31 -9.48 -15.34
N MET A 423 15.51 -9.71 -15.88
CA MET A 423 15.74 -10.07 -17.29
C MET A 423 16.02 -11.56 -17.42
N ASN A 424 14.97 -12.37 -17.45
CA ASN A 424 15.08 -13.82 -17.49
C ASN A 424 15.27 -14.35 -18.93
N GLY A 425 16.20 -15.30 -19.11
CA GLY A 425 16.49 -15.91 -20.42
C GLY A 425 17.37 -15.04 -21.31
N PHE A 426 17.95 -13.98 -20.79
CA PHE A 426 18.95 -13.15 -21.45
C PHE A 426 20.35 -13.77 -21.33
N ASN A 427 21.27 -13.31 -22.17
CA ASN A 427 22.65 -13.77 -22.15
C ASN A 427 23.36 -13.30 -20.86
N ASN A 428 24.23 -14.13 -20.31
CA ASN A 428 25.00 -13.83 -19.08
C ASN A 428 25.91 -12.58 -19.16
N ASN A 429 26.07 -12.00 -20.33
CA ASN A 429 26.81 -10.74 -20.53
C ASN A 429 25.96 -9.49 -20.35
N ILE A 430 24.64 -9.63 -20.09
CA ILE A 430 23.70 -8.54 -19.86
C ILE A 430 23.35 -8.52 -18.38
N SER A 431 23.12 -7.33 -17.80
CA SER A 431 22.67 -7.20 -16.43
C SER A 431 21.43 -8.05 -16.20
N PRO A 432 21.38 -8.88 -15.16
CA PRO A 432 20.21 -9.72 -14.87
C PRO A 432 19.00 -8.90 -14.44
N GLN A 433 19.22 -7.64 -14.06
CA GLN A 433 18.21 -6.70 -13.57
C GLN A 433 18.53 -5.31 -14.07
N VAL A 434 17.47 -4.54 -14.33
CA VAL A 434 17.53 -3.12 -14.71
C VAL A 434 16.41 -2.36 -14.04
N GLN A 435 16.56 -1.05 -13.89
CA GLN A 435 15.50 -0.19 -13.34
C GLN A 435 14.87 0.66 -14.44
N VAL A 436 13.55 0.75 -14.44
CA VAL A 436 12.79 1.54 -15.42
C VAL A 436 12.95 3.01 -15.14
N THR A 437 13.34 3.78 -16.16
CA THR A 437 13.45 5.25 -16.13
C THR A 437 12.42 5.94 -17.01
N GLY A 438 11.73 5.20 -17.88
CA GLY A 438 10.69 5.76 -18.74
C GLY A 438 10.27 4.82 -19.86
N VAL A 439 9.42 5.34 -20.74
CA VAL A 439 8.88 4.61 -21.91
C VAL A 439 8.66 5.58 -23.08
N SER A 440 8.79 5.11 -24.30
CA SER A 440 8.51 5.92 -25.49
C SER A 440 7.01 6.20 -25.67
N ALA A 441 6.68 7.27 -26.38
CA ALA A 441 5.29 7.67 -26.63
C ALA A 441 4.45 6.63 -27.39
N ASP A 442 5.07 5.79 -28.21
CA ASP A 442 4.44 4.68 -28.91
C ASP A 442 4.48 3.36 -28.11
N GLY A 443 5.17 3.37 -26.96
CA GLY A 443 5.32 2.24 -26.06
C GLY A 443 6.19 1.10 -26.60
N THR A 444 6.90 1.31 -27.70
CA THR A 444 7.76 0.26 -28.26
C THR A 444 9.12 0.19 -27.59
N GLU A 445 9.54 1.26 -26.90
CA GLU A 445 10.83 1.35 -26.22
C GLU A 445 10.62 1.58 -24.70
N LEU A 446 11.25 0.72 -23.90
CA LEU A 446 11.36 0.88 -22.46
C LEU A 446 12.75 1.42 -22.14
N TYR A 447 12.82 2.52 -21.40
CA TYR A 447 14.06 3.14 -20.97
C TYR A 447 14.43 2.61 -19.59
N VAL A 448 15.72 2.28 -19.43
CA VAL A 448 16.23 1.65 -18.20
C VAL A 448 17.57 2.24 -17.80
N SER A 449 17.84 2.29 -16.50
CA SER A 449 19.16 2.61 -15.98
C SER A 449 20.13 1.44 -16.22
N VAL A 450 21.33 1.72 -16.72
CA VAL A 450 22.29 0.67 -17.05
C VAL A 450 23.70 1.00 -16.55
N ASP A 451 24.40 -0.05 -16.08
CA ASP A 451 25.81 -0.02 -15.78
C ASP A 451 26.63 -0.16 -17.08
N ASP A 452 27.75 0.55 -17.17
CA ASP A 452 28.59 0.63 -18.38
C ASP A 452 29.18 -0.73 -18.81
N SER A 453 29.40 -1.67 -17.90
CA SER A 453 30.10 -2.92 -18.17
C SER A 453 29.26 -4.03 -18.80
N ARG A 454 27.92 -3.97 -18.73
CA ARG A 454 27.03 -5.08 -19.09
C ARG A 454 25.94 -4.74 -20.11
N TRP A 455 26.02 -3.58 -20.73
CA TRP A 455 25.07 -3.13 -21.73
C TRP A 455 25.76 -2.81 -23.03
N PRO A 456 25.12 -2.95 -24.21
CA PRO A 456 25.74 -2.59 -25.50
C PRO A 456 26.31 -1.18 -25.48
N ALA A 457 27.47 -0.97 -26.08
CA ALA A 457 28.07 0.36 -26.18
C ALA A 457 27.20 1.31 -27.04
N VAL A 458 27.43 2.61 -26.90
CA VAL A 458 26.72 3.62 -27.72
C VAL A 458 26.95 3.33 -29.21
N GLY A 459 25.87 3.22 -29.96
CA GLY A 459 25.87 2.88 -31.39
C GLY A 459 25.90 1.39 -31.70
N GLU A 460 25.98 0.53 -30.70
CA GLU A 460 25.84 -0.93 -30.85
C GLU A 460 24.41 -1.36 -30.49
N THR A 461 23.95 -2.45 -31.12
CA THR A 461 22.66 -3.06 -30.83
C THR A 461 22.83 -4.56 -30.65
N THR A 462 22.25 -5.09 -29.57
CA THR A 462 22.21 -6.54 -29.33
C THR A 462 20.77 -7.02 -29.46
N THR A 463 20.52 -8.01 -30.34
CA THR A 463 19.20 -8.60 -30.50
C THR A 463 19.03 -9.82 -29.63
N VAL A 464 17.93 -9.88 -28.87
CA VAL A 464 17.47 -11.02 -28.09
C VAL A 464 16.27 -11.62 -28.80
N ALA A 465 16.49 -12.76 -29.46
CA ALA A 465 15.44 -13.37 -30.27
C ALA A 465 14.31 -13.96 -29.40
N ALA A 466 13.08 -13.85 -29.85
CA ALA A 466 11.92 -14.45 -29.20
C ALA A 466 12.05 -15.97 -29.00
N SER A 467 12.82 -16.64 -29.87
CA SER A 467 13.11 -18.08 -29.75
C SER A 467 13.88 -18.46 -28.49
N SER A 468 14.56 -17.53 -27.82
CA SER A 468 15.25 -17.78 -26.55
C SER A 468 14.31 -17.85 -25.34
N LYS A 469 13.00 -17.59 -25.56
CA LYS A 469 11.96 -17.62 -24.50
C LYS A 469 12.26 -16.71 -23.32
N TRP A 470 12.75 -15.53 -23.61
CA TRP A 470 13.00 -14.51 -22.59
C TRP A 470 11.70 -14.02 -21.93
N SER A 471 11.81 -13.53 -20.70
CA SER A 471 10.77 -12.75 -20.02
C SER A 471 11.38 -11.58 -19.26
N LEU A 472 10.61 -10.50 -19.19
CA LEU A 472 10.85 -9.34 -18.36
C LEU A 472 9.79 -9.34 -17.25
N SER A 473 10.18 -9.35 -16.00
CA SER A 473 9.24 -9.36 -14.88
C SER A 473 9.62 -8.36 -13.81
N SER A 474 8.63 -7.66 -13.29
CA SER A 474 8.74 -6.80 -12.11
C SER A 474 7.87 -7.39 -11.01
N SER A 475 8.43 -7.54 -9.82
CA SER A 475 7.75 -8.16 -8.69
C SER A 475 7.54 -7.18 -7.55
N SER A 476 6.30 -7.06 -7.10
CA SER A 476 5.95 -6.39 -5.86
C SER A 476 6.53 -7.13 -4.65
N TYR A 477 6.88 -6.41 -3.59
CA TYR A 477 7.17 -7.04 -2.31
C TYR A 477 5.94 -7.75 -1.72
N TYR A 478 4.72 -7.31 -2.11
CA TYR A 478 3.46 -7.88 -1.66
C TYR A 478 3.02 -9.05 -2.54
N GLN A 479 2.84 -10.21 -1.90
CA GLN A 479 2.43 -11.47 -2.54
C GLN A 479 1.01 -11.90 -2.16
N GLY A 480 0.28 -11.05 -1.45
CA GLY A 480 -1.11 -11.31 -1.04
C GLY A 480 -2.13 -10.98 -2.13
N GLY A 481 -3.40 -11.06 -1.77
CA GLY A 481 -4.53 -10.72 -2.63
C GLY A 481 -5.12 -9.34 -2.34
N THR A 482 -5.81 -8.77 -3.32
CA THR A 482 -6.48 -7.45 -3.20
C THR A 482 -7.90 -7.54 -2.65
N LEU A 483 -8.44 -8.77 -2.47
CA LEU A 483 -9.82 -8.96 -2.02
C LEU A 483 -9.92 -8.76 -0.51
N SER A 484 -10.86 -7.95 -0.08
CA SER A 484 -11.27 -7.83 1.30
C SER A 484 -12.10 -9.05 1.74
N SER A 485 -12.00 -9.42 3.00
CA SER A 485 -12.79 -10.50 3.60
C SER A 485 -13.84 -9.92 4.52
N GLU A 486 -15.11 -10.19 4.23
CA GLU A 486 -16.22 -9.87 5.12
C GLU A 486 -16.50 -11.05 6.04
N ARG A 487 -16.58 -10.79 7.35
CA ARG A 487 -16.84 -11.79 8.40
C ARG A 487 -18.15 -11.49 9.10
N MET A 488 -19.13 -12.38 8.96
CA MET A 488 -20.39 -12.29 9.70
C MET A 488 -20.13 -12.61 11.19
N ILE A 489 -20.44 -11.65 12.05
CA ILE A 489 -20.29 -11.75 13.51
C ILE A 489 -21.62 -12.01 14.23
N SER A 490 -22.72 -11.76 13.54
CA SER A 490 -24.10 -12.12 13.93
C SER A 490 -24.94 -12.30 12.68
N GLU A 491 -26.22 -12.61 12.83
CA GLU A 491 -27.15 -12.74 11.68
C GLU A 491 -27.25 -11.47 10.82
N ASN A 492 -27.06 -10.30 11.42
CA ASN A 492 -27.29 -9.00 10.78
C ASN A 492 -26.07 -8.06 10.85
N GLN A 493 -24.92 -8.55 11.32
CA GLN A 493 -23.71 -7.73 11.45
C GLN A 493 -22.51 -8.47 10.90
N SER A 494 -21.66 -7.71 10.21
CA SER A 494 -20.37 -8.16 9.71
C SER A 494 -19.27 -7.15 10.04
N VAL A 495 -18.03 -7.59 10.03
CA VAL A 495 -16.83 -6.76 10.03
C VAL A 495 -16.03 -7.02 8.76
N THR A 496 -15.49 -5.97 8.19
CA THR A 496 -14.68 -6.05 6.97
C THR A 496 -13.20 -6.08 7.34
N MET A 497 -12.53 -7.11 6.89
CA MET A 497 -11.07 -7.28 7.02
C MET A 497 -10.43 -6.90 5.68
N ASP A 498 -10.22 -5.59 5.48
CA ASP A 498 -9.70 -5.00 4.23
C ASP A 498 -8.26 -4.48 4.35
N ILE A 499 -7.62 -4.69 5.49
CA ILE A 499 -6.25 -4.26 5.73
C ILE A 499 -5.29 -5.33 5.22
N THR A 500 -4.42 -4.93 4.32
CA THR A 500 -3.40 -5.80 3.73
C THR A 500 -2.02 -5.17 3.83
N ALA A 501 -0.97 -5.96 3.68
CA ALA A 501 0.40 -5.45 3.67
C ALA A 501 0.72 -4.57 2.43
N ALA A 502 -0.21 -4.47 1.46
CA ALA A 502 -0.14 -3.53 0.35
C ALA A 502 -0.78 -2.16 0.65
N ASP A 503 -1.27 -1.94 1.89
CA ASP A 503 -1.83 -0.64 2.25
C ASP A 503 -0.79 0.47 2.05
N PRO A 504 -1.16 1.62 1.46
CA PRO A 504 -0.23 2.73 1.23
C PRO A 504 0.52 3.21 2.48
N ALA A 505 -0.05 3.01 3.67
CA ALA A 505 0.65 3.30 4.92
C ALA A 505 1.94 2.47 5.04
N PHE A 506 1.87 1.16 4.82
CA PHE A 506 3.04 0.28 4.92
C PHE A 506 4.02 0.48 3.78
N GLU A 507 3.52 0.71 2.56
CA GLU A 507 4.37 0.97 1.40
C GLU A 507 5.27 2.19 1.64
N LYS A 508 4.71 3.32 2.10
CA LYS A 508 5.48 4.53 2.43
C LYS A 508 6.57 4.28 3.48
N LEU A 509 6.23 3.49 4.51
CA LEU A 509 7.19 3.15 5.56
C LEU A 509 8.31 2.25 5.02
N PHE A 510 8.00 1.24 4.20
CA PHE A 510 9.01 0.42 3.54
C PHE A 510 9.88 1.25 2.60
N ARG A 511 9.29 2.17 1.85
CA ARG A 511 10.02 3.04 0.93
C ARG A 511 10.99 3.95 1.67
N ALA A 512 10.54 4.63 2.72
CA ALA A 512 11.42 5.46 3.56
C ALA A 512 12.60 4.67 4.14
N LEU A 513 12.35 3.46 4.63
CA LEU A 513 13.40 2.59 5.16
C LEU A 513 14.34 2.11 4.04
N GLY A 514 13.80 1.71 2.89
CA GLY A 514 14.58 1.21 1.76
C GLY A 514 15.47 2.28 1.13
N GLU A 515 14.99 3.50 1.02
CA GLU A 515 15.77 4.64 0.53
C GLU A 515 16.99 4.95 1.41
N ILE A 516 16.88 4.75 2.71
CA ILE A 516 18.02 4.89 3.63
C ILE A 516 18.92 3.65 3.61
N ALA A 517 18.35 2.44 3.55
CA ALA A 517 19.11 1.19 3.63
C ALA A 517 19.94 0.88 2.38
N GLN A 518 19.59 1.42 1.20
CA GLN A 518 20.28 1.16 -0.07
C GLN A 518 21.77 1.50 -0.04
N GLY A 519 22.56 0.96 -0.99
CA GLY A 519 24.01 1.02 -0.96
C GLY A 519 24.58 2.43 -1.07
N ASN A 520 24.41 3.04 -2.22
CA ASN A 520 24.88 4.40 -2.46
C ASN A 520 23.70 5.39 -2.38
N LEU A 521 23.81 6.39 -1.52
CA LEU A 521 22.82 7.45 -1.41
C LEU A 521 23.11 8.59 -2.41
N VAL A 522 23.52 8.22 -3.62
CA VAL A 522 23.87 9.16 -4.68
C VAL A 522 22.67 9.34 -5.60
N ASP A 523 22.38 10.56 -6.02
CA ASP A 523 21.40 10.84 -7.07
C ASP A 523 22.03 10.56 -8.45
N ASP A 524 21.48 9.61 -9.21
CA ASP A 524 21.98 9.24 -10.55
C ASP A 524 21.89 10.37 -11.59
N LYS A 525 21.14 11.42 -11.31
CA LYS A 525 20.95 12.53 -12.23
C LYS A 525 22.14 13.51 -12.28
N ASP A 526 23.14 13.34 -11.42
CA ASP A 526 24.33 14.17 -11.50
C ASP A 526 25.38 13.55 -12.44
N PRO A 527 25.64 14.17 -13.60
CA PRO A 527 26.62 13.68 -14.57
C PRO A 527 28.08 13.74 -14.07
N ARG A 528 28.29 14.30 -12.88
CA ARG A 528 29.64 14.47 -12.34
C ARG A 528 30.19 13.28 -11.62
N ASN A 529 29.40 12.25 -11.32
CA ASN A 529 29.75 10.93 -10.71
C ASN A 529 31.22 10.80 -10.23
N GLU A 530 31.75 11.86 -9.60
CA GLU A 530 33.17 12.02 -9.25
C GLU A 530 33.51 11.55 -7.83
N PHE A 531 32.52 10.89 -7.18
CA PHE A 531 32.68 10.56 -5.76
C PHE A 531 33.27 9.18 -5.52
N ASP A 532 34.35 8.79 -6.10
CA ASP A 532 35.17 7.58 -5.80
C ASP A 532 34.71 6.74 -4.58
N GLY A 533 33.40 6.46 -4.48
CA GLY A 533 32.81 5.63 -3.42
C GLY A 533 32.55 6.36 -2.08
N LEU A 534 32.68 7.68 -2.03
CA LEU A 534 32.37 8.49 -0.84
C LEU A 534 30.90 8.97 -0.88
N ILE A 535 30.26 9.06 0.28
CA ILE A 535 28.88 9.53 0.41
C ILE A 535 28.85 11.06 0.30
N ASP A 536 28.06 11.57 -0.65
CA ASP A 536 27.78 13.00 -0.78
C ASP A 536 26.79 13.42 0.32
N VAL A 537 27.14 14.48 1.05
CA VAL A 537 26.34 14.98 2.17
C VAL A 537 25.01 15.57 1.71
N ASP A 538 25.04 16.40 0.66
CA ASP A 538 23.82 17.06 0.18
C ASP A 538 22.80 16.04 -0.34
N ARG A 539 23.28 14.99 -0.96
CA ARG A 539 22.43 13.89 -1.47
C ARG A 539 21.94 12.99 -0.36
N ALA A 540 22.77 12.69 0.63
CA ALA A 540 22.33 11.99 1.82
C ALA A 540 21.31 12.83 2.59
N GLY A 541 21.47 14.16 2.65
CA GLY A 541 20.53 15.10 3.22
C GLY A 541 19.17 15.04 2.54
N ASN A 542 19.13 15.14 1.22
CA ASN A 542 17.89 15.06 0.44
C ASN A 542 17.17 13.71 0.65
N ARG A 543 17.90 12.60 0.69
CA ARG A 543 17.32 11.28 0.97
C ARG A 543 16.78 11.16 2.39
N VAL A 544 17.47 11.75 3.37
CA VAL A 544 17.00 11.80 4.76
C VAL A 544 15.72 12.63 4.88
N GLU A 545 15.64 13.78 4.22
CA GLU A 545 14.45 14.64 4.21
C GLU A 545 13.27 13.91 3.53
N GLU A 546 13.48 13.31 2.37
CA GLU A 546 12.48 12.54 1.64
C GLU A 546 11.96 11.35 2.48
N ALA A 547 12.86 10.64 3.15
CA ALA A 547 12.50 9.55 4.05
C ALA A 547 11.72 10.06 5.29
N LEU A 548 12.09 11.20 5.86
CA LEU A 548 11.36 11.82 6.98
C LEU A 548 9.94 12.22 6.58
N ASP A 549 9.77 12.79 5.39
CA ASP A 549 8.46 13.15 4.84
C ASP A 549 7.60 11.92 4.59
N LEU A 550 8.16 10.85 4.03
CA LEU A 550 7.47 9.57 3.84
C LEU A 550 7.06 8.92 5.17
N LEU A 551 7.94 8.94 6.18
CA LEU A 551 7.62 8.44 7.52
C LEU A 551 6.50 9.26 8.14
N GLN A 552 6.54 10.58 8.00
CA GLN A 552 5.51 11.48 8.50
C GLN A 552 4.16 11.17 7.86
N ASP A 553 4.13 11.05 6.52
CA ASP A 553 2.92 10.76 5.75
C ASP A 553 2.40 9.33 6.00
N GLY A 554 3.29 8.37 6.17
CA GLY A 554 2.96 6.98 6.48
C GLY A 554 2.45 6.77 7.91
N ILE A 555 2.87 7.58 8.88
CA ILE A 555 2.39 7.51 10.26
C ILE A 555 1.03 8.19 10.40
N TYR A 556 0.90 9.42 9.94
CA TYR A 556 -0.36 10.18 9.96
C TYR A 556 -0.39 11.19 8.81
N ASN A 557 -1.39 11.15 8.01
CA ASN A 557 -1.58 11.85 6.74
C ASN A 557 -1.39 13.39 6.86
N GLY A 558 -0.23 13.82 7.32
CA GLY A 558 0.18 15.21 7.49
C GLY A 558 1.18 15.66 6.42
N GLY A 559 1.56 14.75 5.52
CA GLY A 559 2.55 14.99 4.47
C GLY A 559 2.13 16.06 3.49
N LYS A 560 3.11 16.84 3.06
CA LYS A 560 2.92 17.95 2.11
C LYS A 560 2.85 17.48 0.66
N THR A 561 3.12 16.21 0.38
CA THR A 561 3.23 15.69 -0.98
C THR A 561 1.89 15.16 -1.47
N SER A 562 1.27 15.89 -2.39
CA SER A 562 0.08 15.48 -3.14
C SER A 562 0.28 14.22 -4.00
N SER A 563 1.55 13.85 -4.28
CA SER A 563 1.94 12.69 -5.08
C SER A 563 1.83 11.34 -4.37
N GLN A 564 1.51 11.30 -3.08
CA GLN A 564 1.39 10.06 -2.32
C GLN A 564 -0.05 9.55 -2.27
N GLN A 565 -0.21 8.23 -2.35
CA GLN A 565 -1.51 7.61 -2.15
C GLN A 565 -2.00 7.83 -0.71
N ASN A 566 -3.32 8.04 -0.55
CA ASN A 566 -3.93 8.18 0.77
C ASN A 566 -3.82 6.89 1.57
N GLY A 567 -3.40 7.01 2.81
CA GLY A 567 -3.26 5.92 3.77
C GLY A 567 -2.17 6.22 4.78
N ASP A 568 -2.48 6.01 6.04
CA ASP A 568 -1.56 6.19 7.15
C ASP A 568 -1.81 5.16 8.25
N LEU A 569 -0.83 4.96 9.11
CA LEU A 569 -0.86 3.95 10.16
C LEU A 569 -1.98 4.21 11.19
N TYR A 570 -2.27 5.50 11.49
CA TYR A 570 -3.39 5.85 12.39
C TYR A 570 -4.74 5.42 11.83
N THR A 571 -4.95 5.61 10.53
CA THR A 571 -6.18 5.17 9.85
C THR A 571 -6.30 3.64 9.88
N VAL A 572 -5.21 2.92 9.64
CA VAL A 572 -5.17 1.45 9.73
C VAL A 572 -5.49 0.98 11.16
N MET A 573 -4.83 1.56 12.16
CA MET A 573 -5.09 1.24 13.58
C MET A 573 -6.53 1.57 13.99
N ALA A 574 -7.07 2.69 13.54
CA ALA A 574 -8.45 3.08 13.81
C ALA A 574 -9.46 2.08 13.23
N LYS A 575 -9.22 1.57 12.02
CA LYS A 575 -10.06 0.52 11.41
C LYS A 575 -10.01 -0.77 12.23
N ILE A 576 -8.82 -1.24 12.63
CA ILE A 576 -8.67 -2.45 13.45
C ILE A 576 -9.39 -2.27 14.79
N ASN A 577 -9.19 -1.13 15.46
CA ASN A 577 -9.86 -0.83 16.71
C ASN A 577 -11.38 -0.74 16.57
N SER A 578 -11.89 -0.16 15.49
CA SER A 578 -13.32 -0.12 15.19
C SER A 578 -13.89 -1.54 15.07
N ASN A 579 -13.23 -2.41 14.31
CA ASN A 579 -13.62 -3.81 14.16
C ASN A 579 -13.57 -4.56 15.51
N TYR A 580 -12.54 -4.31 16.32
CA TYR A 580 -12.43 -4.88 17.67
C TYR A 580 -13.60 -4.47 18.57
N VAL A 581 -13.94 -3.18 18.61
CA VAL A 581 -15.04 -2.66 19.44
C VAL A 581 -16.38 -3.26 19.02
N VAL A 582 -16.65 -3.30 17.71
CA VAL A 582 -17.89 -3.89 17.17
C VAL A 582 -17.97 -5.37 17.51
N LEU A 583 -16.89 -6.12 17.31
CA LEU A 583 -16.83 -7.55 17.65
C LEU A 583 -17.04 -7.79 19.14
N ASN A 584 -16.32 -7.05 19.99
CA ASN A 584 -16.39 -7.23 21.45
C ASN A 584 -17.80 -6.92 21.99
N THR A 585 -18.40 -5.83 21.55
CA THR A 585 -19.79 -5.46 21.91
C THR A 585 -20.79 -6.54 21.47
N THR A 586 -20.58 -7.11 20.28
CA THR A 586 -21.43 -8.21 19.77
C THR A 586 -21.25 -9.47 20.61
N MET A 587 -20.03 -9.84 20.98
CA MET A 587 -19.75 -11.01 21.83
C MET A 587 -20.35 -10.86 23.23
N GLU A 588 -20.27 -9.67 23.83
CA GLU A 588 -20.93 -9.37 25.11
C GLU A 588 -22.45 -9.53 25.01
N SER A 589 -23.07 -8.99 23.95
CA SER A 589 -24.49 -9.14 23.68
C SER A 589 -24.88 -10.62 23.49
N GLN A 590 -24.09 -11.37 22.71
CA GLN A 590 -24.31 -12.79 22.47
C GLN A 590 -24.21 -13.62 23.76
N THR A 591 -23.29 -13.26 24.66
CA THR A 591 -23.16 -13.91 25.96
C THR A 591 -24.44 -13.73 26.80
N LEU A 592 -25.03 -12.52 26.81
CA LEU A 592 -26.31 -12.28 27.47
C LEU A 592 -27.47 -13.02 26.81
N VAL A 593 -27.53 -13.03 25.46
CA VAL A 593 -28.54 -13.78 24.70
C VAL A 593 -28.41 -15.26 24.96
N GLN A 594 -27.20 -15.82 24.92
CA GLN A 594 -26.94 -17.24 25.24
C GLN A 594 -27.50 -17.61 26.63
N LYS A 595 -27.16 -16.82 27.65
CA LYS A 595 -27.64 -17.04 29.01
C LYS A 595 -29.16 -17.00 29.09
N ASN A 596 -29.80 -16.02 28.48
CA ASN A 596 -31.25 -15.91 28.46
C ASN A 596 -31.93 -17.10 27.76
N LEU A 597 -31.36 -17.57 26.65
CA LEU A 597 -31.84 -18.74 25.93
C LEU A 597 -31.65 -20.03 26.75
N GLU A 598 -30.50 -20.20 27.39
CA GLU A 598 -30.21 -21.34 28.28
C GLU A 598 -31.18 -21.37 29.48
N ASP A 599 -31.40 -20.20 30.12
CA ASP A 599 -32.36 -20.08 31.23
C ASP A 599 -33.79 -20.39 30.77
N SER A 600 -34.18 -19.91 29.59
CA SER A 600 -35.51 -20.14 29.00
C SER A 600 -35.70 -21.64 28.65
N VAL A 601 -34.73 -22.26 27.99
CA VAL A 601 -34.75 -23.69 27.69
C VAL A 601 -34.81 -24.51 28.99
N SER A 602 -33.98 -24.13 29.98
CA SER A 602 -33.93 -24.78 31.28
C SER A 602 -35.28 -24.71 31.99
N SER A 603 -35.92 -23.54 32.04
CA SER A 603 -37.22 -23.35 32.71
C SER A 603 -38.34 -24.18 32.08
N LEU A 604 -38.31 -24.35 30.76
CA LEU A 604 -39.27 -25.16 30.02
C LEU A 604 -39.01 -26.67 30.19
N LYS A 605 -37.74 -27.09 30.22
CA LYS A 605 -37.32 -28.49 30.24
C LYS A 605 -37.22 -29.10 31.62
N THR A 606 -36.85 -28.33 32.65
CA THR A 606 -36.55 -28.85 33.99
C THR A 606 -37.79 -28.90 34.88
N THR A 607 -37.76 -29.81 35.84
CA THR A 607 -38.72 -29.95 36.92
C THR A 607 -37.98 -30.06 38.26
N ASP A 608 -38.71 -29.87 39.39
CA ASP A 608 -38.13 -30.07 40.72
C ASP A 608 -37.87 -31.56 40.97
N ARG A 609 -36.62 -31.90 41.19
CA ARG A 609 -36.19 -33.29 41.45
C ARG A 609 -36.76 -33.85 42.73
N THR A 610 -36.95 -32.99 43.76
CA THR A 610 -37.48 -33.40 45.05
C THR A 610 -38.96 -33.76 44.93
N GLU A 611 -39.73 -32.92 44.23
CA GLU A 611 -41.12 -33.18 43.92
C GLU A 611 -41.25 -34.42 43.05
N ALA A 612 -40.44 -34.55 41.99
CA ALA A 612 -40.44 -35.73 41.14
C ALA A 612 -40.10 -37.01 41.91
N ALA A 613 -39.15 -37.01 42.83
CA ALA A 613 -38.81 -38.14 43.68
C ALA A 613 -39.97 -38.53 44.62
N ALA A 614 -40.63 -37.53 45.21
CA ALA A 614 -41.81 -37.75 46.03
C ALA A 614 -42.95 -38.41 45.21
N MET A 615 -43.19 -37.91 43.99
CA MET A 615 -44.19 -38.47 43.06
C MET A 615 -43.78 -39.87 42.57
N ALA A 616 -42.51 -40.18 42.41
CA ALA A 616 -42.01 -41.50 42.08
C ALA A 616 -42.32 -42.54 43.22
N ILE A 617 -42.12 -42.15 44.48
CA ILE A 617 -42.45 -42.99 45.64
C ILE A 617 -43.96 -43.26 45.70
N ILE A 618 -44.77 -42.24 45.46
CA ILE A 618 -46.22 -42.38 45.41
C ILE A 618 -46.66 -43.33 44.26
N ALA A 619 -46.06 -43.12 43.07
CA ALA A 619 -46.35 -43.96 41.90
C ALA A 619 -45.92 -45.44 42.11
N ALA A 620 -44.78 -45.67 42.80
CA ALA A 620 -44.31 -46.97 43.17
C ALA A 620 -45.35 -47.70 44.13
N GLY A 621 -45.82 -46.98 45.17
CA GLY A 621 -46.85 -47.49 46.05
C GLY A 621 -48.16 -47.78 45.34
N ASN A 622 -48.60 -46.91 44.41
CA ASN A 622 -49.78 -47.16 43.58
C ASN A 622 -49.61 -48.35 42.65
N LEU A 623 -48.41 -48.57 42.12
CA LEU A 623 -48.10 -49.75 41.28
C LEU A 623 -48.13 -51.05 42.09
N GLU A 624 -47.54 -51.07 43.29
CA GLU A 624 -47.58 -52.19 44.20
C GLU A 624 -49.04 -52.54 44.59
N ALA A 625 -49.83 -51.54 44.96
CA ALA A 625 -51.24 -51.72 45.27
C ALA A 625 -52.03 -52.27 44.05
N SER A 626 -51.73 -51.72 42.84
CA SER A 626 -52.38 -52.21 41.60
C SER A 626 -52.03 -53.68 41.30
N TYR A 627 -50.77 -54.07 41.50
CA TYR A 627 -50.33 -55.46 41.35
C TYR A 627 -50.97 -56.39 42.41
N ALA A 628 -51.09 -55.96 43.65
CA ALA A 628 -51.75 -56.72 44.71
C ALA A 628 -53.24 -56.98 44.39
N VAL A 629 -53.96 -55.95 43.92
CA VAL A 629 -55.35 -56.08 43.49
C VAL A 629 -55.46 -56.98 42.23
N LEU A 630 -54.57 -56.80 41.24
CA LEU A 630 -54.56 -57.68 40.04
C LEU A 630 -54.33 -59.14 40.41
N GLN A 631 -53.39 -59.41 41.32
CA GLN A 631 -53.13 -60.76 41.84
C GLN A 631 -54.35 -61.36 42.59
N GLN A 632 -55.03 -60.51 43.37
CA GLN A 632 -56.22 -60.92 44.08
C GLN A 632 -57.36 -61.24 43.11
N VAL A 633 -57.61 -60.46 42.07
CA VAL A 633 -58.60 -60.68 41.01
C VAL A 633 -58.24 -61.94 40.21
N MET A 634 -56.98 -62.21 39.90
CA MET A 634 -56.52 -63.41 39.22
C MET A 634 -56.77 -64.64 40.08
N ASN A 635 -56.47 -64.60 41.37
CA ASN A 635 -56.69 -65.68 42.28
C ASN A 635 -58.20 -66.01 42.45
N VAL A 636 -59.05 -65.00 42.53
CA VAL A 636 -60.52 -65.22 42.60
C VAL A 636 -61.05 -65.74 41.26
N SER A 637 -60.50 -65.31 40.13
CA SER A 637 -60.90 -65.84 38.81
C SER A 637 -60.47 -67.31 38.62
N LEU A 638 -59.26 -67.66 39.07
CA LEU A 638 -58.76 -69.06 39.00
C LEU A 638 -59.56 -70.01 39.90
N LEU A 639 -59.93 -69.59 41.13
CA LEU A 639 -60.75 -70.30 42.05
C LEU A 639 -62.16 -70.55 41.49
N ASN A 640 -62.75 -69.62 40.72
CA ASN A 640 -64.03 -69.76 40.04
C ASN A 640 -63.96 -70.62 38.76
N TYR A 641 -62.78 -70.86 38.20
CA TYR A 641 -62.60 -71.75 37.03
C TYR A 641 -62.35 -73.22 37.42
N LEU A 642 -61.84 -73.42 38.63
CA LEU A 642 -61.55 -74.78 39.16
C LEU A 642 -62.70 -75.40 39.99
N LYS A 643 -63.82 -74.73 40.18
CA LYS A 643 -65.13 -75.22 40.65
C LYS A 643 -66.06 -75.35 39.45
#